data_49a31bc0dfb0cb709ddf59007a472890
#
_entry.id   49a31bc0dfb0cb709ddf59007a472890
#
_cell.length_a   1.000
_cell.length_b   1.000
_cell.length_c   1.000
_cell.angle_alpha   90.00
_cell.angle_beta   90.00
_cell.angle_gamma   90.00
#
_symmetry.space_group_name_H-M   'P 1'
#
loop_
_entity.id
_entity.type
_entity.pdbx_description
1 polymer ?
#
loop_
_entity_poly.entity_id
_entity_poly.type
_entity_poly.pdbx_seq_one_letter_code
_entity_poly.pdbx_strand_id
1 'polypeptide(L)'
;MQKHFRFLTLATIPTFFILVLLMGCNLPKANNTASPQSSDLSTLEQATITFRVRIDQPIPAGDSIYLSILDEVTGLAFDPHKYIMQAETAQTYTVSLPLGIGSVIKYRYSREGAGIVNEHLYNDKPVRYRLYHVERSATVEDVVSRWTDTQYLGKSGRIMGHINDATTGNPIPNILVTAAGEQSLSLADGTFLLEGLPSGTHNLVFYTLDGSYHIYQQGAVVADDSTTPVSVLLTPAKLVTVIFTITVPPSTPTDAPIRIAGNLYQLGNTFADLSGGVSTLASWMPTLGKLADGRYMATLNLPVDTNLEYKYTLGDGLWSTELTSAGTLKVRQIVIPETNLEVNDTVEAWQAGTTNPILFEVKPPSDTPPDEIISIQFNPGFGWLEPLPMWRSTNAQGDEVWKFDLTGPFNYLTSLQYRYCRQNQCGSADDSATLGVNPAGRVVDPKANPMLVTDEVSSWAWLSNPDESANVPDIQVSPRGSNFIAGIAFQSRYHPSWEPLMSQAIDNVRSLKVNWLILSPTWTFTNDTPPILEPQPSQDMLWPTLINSIRTAQGQGLKVGLYPEPNFPDQVGQWWSEASRDYPWWVSFFERYSNFILHHAKVASDTNTTSLILGGDWLKPALPGGLLDDGSPSNVPQDAEVRWRNLIQQVRKRYKGTLAWALSYPDGIKNPPPFLDAVDQIYILWSAPLASQPNTAMSDMQSQANLIMSQELLPFQQQVDRPVVIAISYPSIDWGTTGCIAILGGSCLDYDLLIPPSTDIAALTVNLQEQANGYNAVLAAINENEWIAGFVSMGYYPPSTLQDKSTSIHGKPASGVVWFWSQKFLGQ
;
A
#
# COMPACT_ATOMS: atom_id res chain seq x y z
N MET A 1 -28.11 56.31 -8.13
CA MET A 1 -28.91 55.10 -7.82
C MET A 1 -28.02 53.94 -7.49
N GLN A 2 -27.02 54.07 -6.62
CA GLN A 2 -26.08 52.97 -6.26
C GLN A 2 -25.54 53.16 -4.81
N LYS A 3 -26.31 53.64 -3.88
CA LYS A 3 -25.90 53.85 -2.49
C LYS A 3 -26.80 53.19 -1.43
N HIS A 4 -27.84 52.43 -1.80
CA HIS A 4 -28.77 51.87 -0.82
C HIS A 4 -28.71 50.34 -0.66
N PHE A 5 -27.86 49.65 -1.35
CA PHE A 5 -27.78 48.16 -1.26
C PHE A 5 -26.66 47.62 -0.35
N ARG A 6 -25.86 48.49 0.28
CA ARG A 6 -24.74 48.03 1.15
C ARG A 6 -25.01 48.02 2.64
N PHE A 7 -26.18 48.47 3.08
CA PHE A 7 -26.52 48.58 4.53
C PHE A 7 -27.44 47.44 5.04
N LEU A 8 -28.07 46.65 4.15
CA LEU A 8 -28.99 45.60 4.62
C LEU A 8 -28.31 44.21 4.83
N THR A 9 -27.12 44.01 4.31
CA THR A 9 -26.41 42.72 4.45
C THR A 9 -25.51 42.63 5.69
N LEU A 10 -25.18 43.73 6.33
CA LEU A 10 -24.37 43.74 7.56
C LEU A 10 -25.17 43.63 8.87
N ALA A 11 -26.48 43.83 8.82
CA ALA A 11 -27.34 43.77 10.04
C ALA A 11 -27.92 42.36 10.29
N THR A 12 -27.90 41.46 9.29
CA THR A 12 -28.47 40.12 9.44
C THR A 12 -27.46 39.08 9.92
N ILE A 13 -26.16 39.26 9.67
CA ILE A 13 -25.11 38.31 10.07
C ILE A 13 -24.89 38.21 11.58
N PRO A 14 -24.82 39.33 12.34
CA PRO A 14 -24.67 39.23 13.78
C PRO A 14 -25.90 38.69 14.50
N THR A 15 -27.13 38.91 13.96
CA THR A 15 -28.37 38.40 14.58
C THR A 15 -28.51 36.87 14.38
N PHE A 16 -28.04 36.34 13.25
CA PHE A 16 -28.02 34.88 13.00
C PHE A 16 -26.97 34.16 13.88
N PHE A 17 -25.81 34.79 14.07
CA PHE A 17 -24.75 34.24 14.94
C PHE A 17 -25.15 34.26 16.43
N ILE A 18 -25.85 35.29 16.88
CA ILE A 18 -26.37 35.37 18.26
C ILE A 18 -27.51 34.36 18.46
N LEU A 19 -28.34 34.09 17.47
CA LEU A 19 -29.43 33.11 17.57
C LEU A 19 -28.89 31.66 17.61
N VAL A 20 -27.80 31.35 16.89
CA VAL A 20 -27.12 30.03 16.92
C VAL A 20 -26.41 29.84 18.26
N LEU A 21 -25.81 30.87 18.84
CA LEU A 21 -25.18 30.78 20.18
C LEU A 21 -26.22 30.66 21.32
N LEU A 22 -27.44 31.17 21.15
CA LEU A 22 -28.50 31.02 22.14
C LEU A 22 -29.26 29.70 22.06
N MET A 23 -29.19 28.99 20.92
CA MET A 23 -29.73 27.63 20.81
C MET A 23 -28.78 26.52 21.31
N GLY A 24 -27.51 26.84 21.56
CA GLY A 24 -26.51 25.90 22.09
C GLY A 24 -26.53 25.68 23.61
N CYS A 25 -27.43 26.36 24.37
CA CYS A 25 -27.43 26.30 25.83
C CYS A 25 -28.58 25.51 26.46
N ASN A 26 -29.30 24.68 25.71
CA ASN A 26 -30.28 23.76 26.30
C ASN A 26 -29.79 22.30 26.14
N LEU A 27 -28.70 21.98 26.82
CA LEU A 27 -28.38 20.58 27.14
C LEU A 27 -29.38 20.15 28.24
N PRO A 28 -30.04 18.99 28.08
CA PRO A 28 -30.89 18.46 29.15
C PRO A 28 -30.02 18.21 30.38
N LYS A 29 -30.46 18.69 31.54
CA LYS A 29 -29.85 18.34 32.82
C LYS A 29 -29.85 16.80 32.93
N ALA A 30 -28.66 16.20 32.91
CA ALA A 30 -28.49 14.82 33.23
C ALA A 30 -29.03 14.55 34.64
N ASN A 31 -30.08 13.77 34.74
CA ASN A 31 -30.47 13.17 36.00
C ASN A 31 -29.32 12.26 36.45
N ASN A 32 -28.82 12.52 37.65
CA ASN A 32 -27.86 11.66 38.33
C ASN A 32 -28.47 10.25 38.50
N THR A 33 -28.11 9.34 37.64
CA THR A 33 -28.23 7.90 37.92
C THR A 33 -27.07 7.18 37.26
N ALA A 34 -26.26 6.55 38.10
CA ALA A 34 -25.15 5.66 37.84
C ALA A 34 -23.84 6.31 37.34
N SER A 35 -22.86 6.29 38.20
CA SER A 35 -21.45 6.43 37.79
C SER A 35 -21.15 5.43 36.69
N PRO A 36 -20.46 5.80 35.58
CA PRO A 36 -19.99 4.81 34.64
C PRO A 36 -19.02 3.88 35.39
N GLN A 37 -19.35 2.57 35.44
CA GLN A 37 -18.40 1.57 35.86
C GLN A 37 -17.19 1.69 34.94
N SER A 38 -16.01 1.88 35.51
CA SER A 38 -14.77 1.52 34.83
C SER A 38 -14.91 0.05 34.46
N SER A 39 -14.89 -0.28 33.17
CA SER A 39 -14.89 -1.64 32.72
C SER A 39 -13.58 -2.28 33.15
N ASP A 40 -13.61 -2.95 34.28
CA ASP A 40 -12.53 -3.85 34.71
C ASP A 40 -12.44 -4.98 33.68
N LEU A 41 -11.30 -5.07 33.01
CA LEU A 41 -10.98 -6.07 31.96
C LEU A 41 -11.11 -7.54 32.40
N SER A 42 -11.39 -7.78 33.68
CA SER A 42 -11.55 -9.12 34.26
C SER A 42 -12.89 -9.83 33.96
N THR A 43 -13.79 -9.23 33.17
CA THR A 43 -15.16 -9.72 33.00
C THR A 43 -15.56 -10.10 31.58
N LEU A 44 -14.61 -10.21 30.63
CA LEU A 44 -14.92 -10.81 29.33
C LEU A 44 -15.33 -12.29 29.56
N GLU A 45 -16.51 -12.64 29.07
CA GLU A 45 -16.93 -14.05 29.06
C GLU A 45 -15.90 -14.85 28.24
N GLN A 46 -15.37 -15.90 28.88
CA GLN A 46 -14.30 -16.71 28.27
C GLN A 46 -14.84 -18.05 27.79
N ALA A 47 -14.31 -18.48 26.66
CA ALA A 47 -14.52 -19.83 26.14
C ALA A 47 -13.20 -20.61 26.18
N THR A 48 -13.27 -21.88 26.47
CA THR A 48 -12.10 -22.77 26.36
C THR A 48 -11.95 -23.25 24.93
N ILE A 49 -10.89 -22.81 24.27
CA ILE A 49 -10.56 -23.24 22.90
C ILE A 49 -9.42 -24.24 22.95
N THR A 50 -9.65 -25.42 22.40
CA THR A 50 -8.64 -26.46 22.26
C THR A 50 -8.09 -26.44 20.85
N PHE A 51 -6.84 -26.01 20.70
CA PHE A 51 -6.12 -26.11 19.44
C PHE A 51 -5.51 -27.50 19.31
N ARG A 52 -5.82 -28.19 18.23
CA ARG A 52 -5.36 -29.53 17.92
C ARG A 52 -4.71 -29.53 16.54
N VAL A 53 -3.42 -29.76 16.50
CA VAL A 53 -2.65 -29.72 15.25
C VAL A 53 -2.12 -31.09 14.86
N ARG A 54 -2.28 -31.44 13.59
CA ARG A 54 -1.68 -32.62 12.96
C ARG A 54 -0.47 -32.19 12.14
N ILE A 55 0.60 -32.96 12.26
CA ILE A 55 1.83 -32.80 11.47
C ILE A 55 2.08 -34.10 10.66
N ASP A 56 2.64 -33.97 9.47
CA ASP A 56 2.82 -35.13 8.59
C ASP A 56 3.94 -36.07 9.05
N GLN A 57 4.97 -35.54 9.70
CA GLN A 57 6.14 -36.31 10.16
C GLN A 57 6.37 -36.10 11.65
N PRO A 58 6.75 -37.16 12.41
CA PRO A 58 7.16 -36.98 13.81
C PRO A 58 8.30 -35.96 13.95
N ILE A 59 8.28 -35.19 15.04
CA ILE A 59 9.32 -34.19 15.31
C ILE A 59 10.62 -34.89 15.79
N PRO A 60 11.79 -34.27 15.58
CA PRO A 60 13.05 -34.74 16.16
C PRO A 60 12.98 -34.88 17.68
N ALA A 61 13.75 -35.84 18.22
CA ALA A 61 13.81 -36.04 19.66
C ALA A 61 14.41 -34.82 20.37
N GLY A 62 13.70 -34.31 21.36
CA GLY A 62 14.08 -33.09 22.10
C GLY A 62 13.39 -31.81 21.61
N ASP A 63 12.71 -31.83 20.47
CA ASP A 63 11.88 -30.70 20.00
C ASP A 63 10.49 -30.76 20.64
N SER A 64 9.87 -29.58 20.72
CA SER A 64 8.48 -29.41 21.18
C SER A 64 7.71 -28.54 20.20
N ILE A 65 6.39 -28.76 20.09
CA ILE A 65 5.49 -27.91 19.29
C ILE A 65 4.94 -26.80 20.18
N TYR A 66 4.92 -25.59 19.63
CA TYR A 66 4.37 -24.41 20.27
C TYR A 66 3.26 -23.81 19.42
N LEU A 67 2.21 -23.36 20.08
CA LEU A 67 1.22 -22.41 19.55
C LEU A 67 1.67 -21.01 19.98
N SER A 68 1.82 -20.11 19.03
CA SER A 68 2.11 -18.71 19.27
C SER A 68 0.89 -17.86 18.93
N ILE A 69 0.34 -17.14 19.93
CA ILE A 69 -0.68 -16.12 19.69
C ILE A 69 0.03 -14.81 19.40
N LEU A 70 -0.31 -14.18 18.27
CA LEU A 70 0.33 -12.99 17.77
C LEU A 70 -0.39 -11.76 18.32
N ASP A 71 0.38 -10.79 18.78
CA ASP A 71 -0.11 -9.50 19.22
C ASP A 71 0.11 -8.46 18.11
N GLU A 72 -0.99 -7.90 17.62
CA GLU A 72 -0.98 -6.92 16.54
C GLU A 72 -1.09 -5.46 17.03
N VAL A 73 -1.34 -5.25 18.31
CA VAL A 73 -1.55 -3.92 18.90
C VAL A 73 -0.28 -3.39 19.55
N THR A 74 0.49 -4.23 20.22
CA THR A 74 1.74 -3.81 20.85
C THR A 74 2.86 -3.54 19.87
N GLY A 75 2.74 -3.98 18.62
CA GLY A 75 3.82 -3.96 17.64
C GLY A 75 4.96 -4.95 17.98
N LEU A 76 4.79 -5.81 18.99
CA LEU A 76 5.72 -6.86 19.39
C LEU A 76 5.39 -8.18 18.70
N ALA A 77 5.24 -8.16 17.38
CA ALA A 77 5.14 -9.40 16.60
C ALA A 77 6.32 -10.36 16.81
N PHE A 78 7.40 -9.84 17.39
CA PHE A 78 8.63 -10.57 17.69
C PHE A 78 8.59 -11.38 18.99
N ASP A 79 7.66 -11.08 19.91
CA ASP A 79 7.53 -11.76 21.20
C ASP A 79 6.07 -12.22 21.41
N PRO A 80 5.58 -13.13 20.57
CA PRO A 80 4.23 -13.67 20.71
C PRO A 80 4.10 -14.48 21.99
N HIS A 81 2.90 -14.51 22.56
CA HIS A 81 2.60 -15.42 23.66
C HIS A 81 2.67 -16.87 23.18
N LYS A 82 3.61 -17.65 23.70
CA LYS A 82 3.88 -19.03 23.29
C LYS A 82 3.36 -20.02 24.30
N TYR A 83 2.67 -21.03 23.81
CA TYR A 83 2.11 -22.11 24.60
C TYR A 83 2.62 -23.46 24.09
N ILE A 84 3.27 -24.23 24.99
CA ILE A 84 3.73 -25.58 24.67
C ILE A 84 2.53 -26.50 24.45
N MET A 85 2.56 -27.31 23.41
CA MET A 85 1.50 -28.25 23.10
C MET A 85 1.84 -29.65 23.61
N GLN A 86 0.83 -30.37 24.06
CA GLN A 86 0.94 -31.74 24.57
C GLN A 86 0.72 -32.74 23.43
N ALA A 87 1.59 -33.75 23.34
CA ALA A 87 1.44 -34.82 22.34
C ALA A 87 0.28 -35.75 22.70
N GLU A 88 -0.71 -35.90 21.81
CA GLU A 88 -1.70 -36.97 21.87
C GLU A 88 -1.17 -38.23 21.18
N THR A 89 -0.49 -38.04 20.06
CA THR A 89 0.19 -39.11 19.30
C THR A 89 1.56 -38.57 18.83
N ALA A 90 2.30 -39.38 18.10
CA ALA A 90 3.57 -38.92 17.47
C ALA A 90 3.36 -37.80 16.42
N GLN A 91 2.13 -37.58 15.93
CA GLN A 91 1.80 -36.64 14.87
C GLN A 91 0.67 -35.66 15.24
N THR A 92 0.14 -35.73 16.45
CA THR A 92 -0.98 -34.88 16.87
C THR A 92 -0.66 -34.26 18.23
N TYR A 93 -0.82 -32.95 18.31
CA TYR A 93 -0.52 -32.16 19.49
C TYR A 93 -1.71 -31.26 19.83
N THR A 94 -1.89 -30.98 21.14
CA THR A 94 -3.03 -30.22 21.64
C THR A 94 -2.64 -29.23 22.73
N VAL A 95 -3.38 -28.12 22.82
CA VAL A 95 -3.35 -27.16 23.94
C VAL A 95 -4.71 -26.51 24.09
N SER A 96 -5.18 -26.34 25.31
CA SER A 96 -6.46 -25.68 25.63
C SER A 96 -6.19 -24.34 26.32
N LEU A 97 -6.79 -23.27 25.80
CA LEU A 97 -6.61 -21.91 26.30
C LEU A 97 -7.96 -21.26 26.61
N PRO A 98 -8.08 -20.52 27.71
CA PRO A 98 -9.23 -19.64 27.94
C PRO A 98 -9.04 -18.38 27.10
N LEU A 99 -9.97 -18.10 26.19
CA LEU A 99 -9.95 -16.95 25.28
C LEU A 99 -11.27 -16.18 25.36
N GLY A 100 -11.22 -14.86 25.23
CA GLY A 100 -12.40 -13.99 25.30
C GLY A 100 -13.36 -14.23 24.13
N ILE A 101 -14.65 -14.36 24.43
CA ILE A 101 -15.71 -14.47 23.40
C ILE A 101 -15.75 -13.15 22.62
N GLY A 102 -15.91 -13.23 21.29
CA GLY A 102 -15.83 -12.12 20.35
C GLY A 102 -14.41 -11.79 19.84
N SER A 103 -13.38 -12.45 20.40
CA SER A 103 -11.99 -12.24 19.95
C SER A 103 -11.72 -12.91 18.60
N VAL A 104 -10.90 -12.25 17.76
CA VAL A 104 -10.28 -12.85 16.58
C VAL A 104 -8.83 -13.15 16.90
N ILE A 105 -8.52 -14.41 17.03
CA ILE A 105 -7.18 -14.85 17.41
C ILE A 105 -6.34 -15.04 16.14
N LYS A 106 -5.19 -14.34 16.07
CA LYS A 106 -4.13 -14.59 15.11
C LYS A 106 -3.08 -15.47 15.75
N TYR A 107 -2.73 -16.59 15.11
CA TYR A 107 -1.81 -17.57 15.69
C TYR A 107 -0.99 -18.30 14.63
N ARG A 108 0.13 -18.88 15.07
CA ARG A 108 1.03 -19.73 14.26
C ARG A 108 1.55 -20.90 15.07
N TYR A 109 2.08 -21.89 14.36
CA TYR A 109 2.79 -23.01 14.97
C TYR A 109 4.30 -22.90 14.72
N SER A 110 5.08 -23.29 15.74
CA SER A 110 6.52 -23.47 15.63
C SER A 110 6.95 -24.79 16.28
N ARG A 111 8.04 -25.31 15.79
CA ARG A 111 8.77 -26.40 16.43
C ARG A 111 10.07 -25.82 17.01
N GLU A 112 10.34 -26.07 18.27
CA GLU A 112 11.48 -25.50 18.97
C GLU A 112 12.28 -26.58 19.70
N GLY A 113 13.60 -26.54 19.51
CA GLY A 113 14.58 -27.43 20.12
C GLY A 113 15.95 -26.75 20.10
N ALA A 114 16.88 -27.18 19.27
CA ALA A 114 18.17 -26.52 19.08
C ALA A 114 18.03 -25.13 18.43
N GLY A 115 16.90 -24.87 17.79
CA GLY A 115 16.52 -23.61 17.14
C GLY A 115 15.03 -23.53 16.99
N ILE A 116 14.54 -22.39 16.44
CA ILE A 116 13.14 -22.17 16.11
C ILE A 116 12.92 -22.52 14.64
N VAL A 117 11.98 -23.41 14.38
CA VAL A 117 11.56 -23.84 13.05
C VAL A 117 10.09 -23.50 12.87
N ASN A 118 9.78 -22.59 11.96
CA ASN A 118 8.42 -22.11 11.73
C ASN A 118 7.66 -22.98 10.76
N GLU A 119 6.34 -22.96 10.86
CA GLU A 119 5.48 -23.59 9.86
C GLU A 119 5.51 -22.83 8.53
N HIS A 120 5.50 -23.58 7.44
CA HIS A 120 5.41 -23.07 6.09
C HIS A 120 4.24 -23.70 5.33
N LEU A 121 3.79 -23.01 4.30
CA LEU A 121 2.82 -23.50 3.34
C LEU A 121 3.46 -24.58 2.45
N TYR A 122 2.64 -25.28 1.66
CA TYR A 122 3.12 -26.35 0.77
C TYR A 122 4.22 -25.89 -0.22
N ASN A 123 4.19 -24.61 -0.63
CA ASN A 123 5.09 -23.98 -1.60
C ASN A 123 6.29 -23.25 -0.97
N ASP A 124 6.60 -23.57 0.28
CA ASP A 124 7.71 -23.02 1.07
C ASP A 124 7.53 -21.57 1.54
N LYS A 125 6.39 -20.96 1.34
CA LYS A 125 6.12 -19.64 1.91
C LYS A 125 5.86 -19.73 3.40
N PRO A 126 6.29 -18.72 4.19
CA PRO A 126 5.95 -18.64 5.60
C PRO A 126 4.43 -18.46 5.78
N VAL A 127 3.86 -19.15 6.75
CA VAL A 127 2.50 -18.86 7.21
C VAL A 127 2.48 -17.49 7.87
N ARG A 128 1.73 -16.54 7.32
CA ARG A 128 1.59 -15.19 7.92
C ARG A 128 0.94 -15.31 9.30
N TYR A 129 -0.26 -15.84 9.34
CA TYR A 129 -1.01 -16.21 10.54
C TYR A 129 -2.23 -17.05 10.14
N ARG A 130 -2.74 -17.78 11.12
CA ARG A 130 -4.06 -18.42 11.07
C ARG A 130 -5.06 -17.57 11.83
N LEU A 131 -6.34 -17.64 11.48
CA LEU A 131 -7.42 -16.93 12.18
C LEU A 131 -8.39 -17.90 12.83
N TYR A 132 -8.87 -17.53 14.01
CA TYR A 132 -9.97 -18.17 14.67
C TYR A 132 -10.84 -17.13 15.39
N HIS A 133 -12.15 -17.16 15.16
CA HIS A 133 -13.13 -16.34 15.87
C HIS A 133 -13.71 -17.10 17.06
N VAL A 134 -13.58 -16.55 18.25
CA VAL A 134 -14.00 -17.15 19.50
C VAL A 134 -15.47 -16.85 19.75
N GLU A 135 -16.36 -17.81 19.45
CA GLU A 135 -17.79 -17.68 19.70
C GLU A 135 -18.22 -18.46 20.96
N ARG A 136 -17.63 -19.63 21.17
CA ARG A 136 -17.94 -20.58 22.26
C ARG A 136 -16.80 -21.57 22.43
N SER A 137 -16.84 -22.37 23.53
CA SER A 137 -15.86 -23.46 23.68
C SER A 137 -15.94 -24.44 22.52
N ALA A 138 -14.77 -24.71 21.91
CA ALA A 138 -14.65 -25.55 20.73
C ALA A 138 -13.25 -26.14 20.58
N THR A 139 -13.12 -27.11 19.67
CA THR A 139 -11.82 -27.61 19.20
C THR A 139 -11.54 -27.08 17.79
N VAL A 140 -10.38 -26.49 17.60
CA VAL A 140 -9.85 -26.05 16.30
C VAL A 140 -8.94 -27.15 15.78
N GLU A 141 -9.31 -27.75 14.66
CA GLU A 141 -8.50 -28.78 14.00
C GLU A 141 -7.62 -28.13 12.93
N ASP A 142 -6.31 -28.28 13.06
CA ASP A 142 -5.33 -27.72 12.15
C ASP A 142 -4.39 -28.78 11.58
N VAL A 143 -3.81 -28.47 10.44
CA VAL A 143 -2.74 -29.25 9.81
C VAL A 143 -1.59 -28.34 9.45
N VAL A 144 -0.39 -28.69 9.84
CA VAL A 144 0.84 -28.03 9.37
C VAL A 144 1.29 -28.73 8.09
N SER A 145 1.38 -28.00 6.99
CA SER A 145 1.77 -28.55 5.69
C SER A 145 3.24 -28.99 5.69
N ARG A 146 4.11 -28.14 6.21
CA ARG A 146 5.55 -28.42 6.36
C ARG A 146 6.21 -27.48 7.36
N TRP A 147 7.42 -27.77 7.71
CA TRP A 147 8.34 -26.90 8.45
C TRP A 147 9.37 -26.29 7.49
N THR A 148 10.03 -25.18 7.88
CA THR A 148 11.08 -24.51 7.08
C THR A 148 12.18 -25.49 6.62
N ASP A 149 12.49 -26.49 7.43
CA ASP A 149 13.55 -27.48 7.20
C ASP A 149 13.05 -28.82 6.60
N THR A 150 11.79 -28.90 6.21
CA THR A 150 11.22 -30.10 5.58
C THR A 150 10.61 -29.77 4.22
N GLN A 151 10.29 -30.79 3.42
CA GLN A 151 9.56 -30.66 2.17
C GLN A 151 8.13 -31.15 2.33
N TYR A 152 7.19 -30.53 1.63
CA TYR A 152 5.84 -31.03 1.52
C TYR A 152 5.81 -32.20 0.52
N LEU A 153 5.45 -33.39 1.00
CA LEU A 153 5.40 -34.62 0.20
C LEU A 153 3.95 -35.08 -0.04
N GLY A 154 2.99 -34.40 0.56
CA GLY A 154 1.57 -34.70 0.41
C GLY A 154 0.98 -34.22 -0.90
N LYS A 155 -0.23 -34.65 -1.19
CA LYS A 155 -1.08 -34.06 -2.21
C LYS A 155 -1.91 -32.95 -1.58
N SER A 156 -2.20 -31.92 -2.35
CA SER A 156 -3.02 -30.81 -1.91
C SER A 156 -4.34 -30.75 -2.68
N GLY A 157 -5.33 -30.14 -2.07
CA GLY A 157 -6.57 -29.73 -2.71
C GLY A 157 -6.75 -28.21 -2.62
N ARG A 158 -7.93 -27.75 -2.98
CA ARG A 158 -8.26 -26.31 -2.98
C ARG A 158 -9.70 -26.05 -2.56
N ILE A 159 -9.95 -24.86 -2.04
CA ILE A 159 -11.28 -24.33 -1.75
C ILE A 159 -11.53 -23.17 -2.70
N MET A 160 -12.65 -23.17 -3.40
CA MET A 160 -13.07 -22.10 -4.29
C MET A 160 -14.52 -21.73 -4.00
N GLY A 161 -14.84 -20.45 -3.99
CA GLY A 161 -16.22 -20.07 -3.68
C GLY A 161 -16.58 -18.64 -4.02
N HIS A 162 -17.77 -18.26 -3.55
CA HIS A 162 -18.35 -16.93 -3.72
C HIS A 162 -18.85 -16.39 -2.39
N ILE A 163 -18.65 -15.09 -2.19
CA ILE A 163 -19.09 -14.34 -1.01
C ILE A 163 -20.07 -13.27 -1.48
N ASN A 164 -21.29 -13.30 -0.94
CA ASN A 164 -22.31 -12.31 -1.25
C ASN A 164 -22.87 -11.69 0.04
N ASP A 165 -23.35 -10.47 -0.09
CA ASP A 165 -24.08 -9.75 0.96
C ASP A 165 -25.43 -10.43 1.21
N ALA A 166 -25.72 -10.79 2.46
CA ALA A 166 -26.94 -11.49 2.86
C ALA A 166 -28.21 -10.65 2.64
N THR A 167 -28.10 -9.32 2.57
CA THR A 167 -29.21 -8.39 2.43
C THR A 167 -29.50 -8.07 0.99
N THR A 168 -28.45 -7.81 0.18
CA THR A 168 -28.58 -7.32 -1.20
C THR A 168 -28.35 -8.40 -2.24
N GLY A 169 -27.70 -9.51 -1.88
CA GLY A 169 -27.24 -10.56 -2.79
C GLY A 169 -26.05 -10.15 -3.67
N ASN A 170 -25.52 -8.94 -3.49
CA ASN A 170 -24.37 -8.45 -4.26
C ASN A 170 -23.08 -9.15 -3.84
N PRO A 171 -22.13 -9.35 -4.77
CA PRO A 171 -20.81 -9.87 -4.43
C PRO A 171 -20.04 -8.91 -3.52
N ILE A 172 -19.26 -9.46 -2.59
CA ILE A 172 -18.45 -8.67 -1.65
C ILE A 172 -16.97 -8.87 -1.98
N PRO A 173 -16.26 -7.80 -2.41
CA PRO A 173 -14.80 -7.83 -2.59
C PRO A 173 -14.06 -7.62 -1.28
N ASN A 174 -12.74 -7.88 -1.29
CA ASN A 174 -11.79 -7.55 -0.23
C ASN A 174 -12.08 -8.23 1.13
N ILE A 175 -12.74 -9.37 1.12
CA ILE A 175 -12.87 -10.23 2.30
C ILE A 175 -11.65 -11.11 2.41
N LEU A 176 -10.96 -11.08 3.54
CA LEU A 176 -9.88 -12.01 3.84
C LEU A 176 -10.46 -13.38 4.14
N VAL A 177 -10.13 -14.34 3.29
CA VAL A 177 -10.50 -15.76 3.46
C VAL A 177 -9.26 -16.54 3.85
N THR A 178 -9.33 -17.32 4.91
CA THR A 178 -8.16 -18.08 5.37
C THR A 178 -8.54 -19.50 5.81
N ALA A 179 -7.69 -20.46 5.46
CA ALA A 179 -7.75 -21.85 5.94
C ALA A 179 -6.33 -22.46 5.92
N ALA A 180 -5.97 -23.24 6.92
CA ALA A 180 -4.67 -23.95 7.02
C ALA A 180 -3.43 -23.02 6.88
N GLY A 181 -3.55 -21.75 7.21
CA GLY A 181 -2.49 -20.75 7.03
C GLY A 181 -2.43 -20.10 5.65
N GLU A 182 -3.14 -20.66 4.65
CA GLU A 182 -3.34 -20.01 3.36
C GLU A 182 -4.33 -18.86 3.48
N GLN A 183 -4.11 -17.80 2.67
CA GLN A 183 -4.92 -16.60 2.68
C GLN A 183 -5.21 -16.15 1.24
N SER A 184 -6.42 -15.63 1.03
CA SER A 184 -6.83 -15.02 -0.23
C SER A 184 -7.79 -13.87 0.06
N LEU A 185 -7.80 -12.84 -0.78
CA LEU A 185 -8.82 -11.79 -0.75
C LEU A 185 -9.89 -12.08 -1.81
N SER A 186 -11.17 -11.92 -1.44
CA SER A 186 -12.23 -12.04 -2.44
C SER A 186 -12.12 -10.96 -3.50
N LEU A 187 -12.39 -11.35 -4.74
CA LEU A 187 -12.30 -10.52 -5.92
C LEU A 187 -13.53 -9.60 -6.05
N ALA A 188 -13.50 -8.70 -7.03
CA ALA A 188 -14.57 -7.76 -7.30
C ALA A 188 -15.94 -8.41 -7.57
N ASP A 189 -15.96 -9.65 -8.03
CA ASP A 189 -17.16 -10.45 -8.24
C ASP A 189 -17.48 -11.40 -7.07
N GLY A 190 -16.83 -11.21 -5.92
CA GLY A 190 -17.01 -12.00 -4.71
C GLY A 190 -16.35 -13.37 -4.74
N THR A 191 -15.67 -13.75 -5.83
CA THR A 191 -14.97 -15.03 -5.91
C THR A 191 -13.71 -15.04 -5.05
N PHE A 192 -13.35 -16.22 -4.52
CA PHE A 192 -12.08 -16.46 -3.84
C PHE A 192 -11.55 -17.85 -4.16
N LEU A 193 -10.25 -18.04 -3.96
CA LEU A 193 -9.57 -19.32 -4.17
C LEU A 193 -8.43 -19.46 -3.15
N LEU A 194 -8.46 -20.57 -2.41
CA LEU A 194 -7.37 -21.04 -1.56
C LEU A 194 -6.82 -22.34 -2.16
N GLU A 195 -5.52 -22.40 -2.44
CA GLU A 195 -4.86 -23.55 -3.07
C GLU A 195 -3.79 -24.14 -2.16
N GLY A 196 -3.35 -25.34 -2.50
CA GLY A 196 -2.26 -26.01 -1.79
C GLY A 196 -2.62 -26.47 -0.39
N LEU A 197 -3.89 -26.59 -0.09
CA LEU A 197 -4.36 -27.02 1.22
C LEU A 197 -4.12 -28.52 1.40
N PRO A 198 -3.49 -28.97 2.52
CA PRO A 198 -3.37 -30.38 2.83
C PRO A 198 -4.74 -31.01 3.01
N SER A 199 -4.86 -32.32 2.69
CA SER A 199 -6.14 -33.01 2.89
C SER A 199 -6.51 -33.08 4.36
N GLY A 200 -7.80 -32.85 4.64
CA GLY A 200 -8.36 -32.83 6.00
C GLY A 200 -9.51 -31.86 6.16
N THR A 201 -9.94 -31.68 7.40
CA THR A 201 -10.91 -30.64 7.78
C THR A 201 -10.16 -29.40 8.23
N HIS A 202 -10.55 -28.26 7.69
CA HIS A 202 -9.93 -26.97 8.02
C HIS A 202 -11.00 -26.00 8.53
N ASN A 203 -10.61 -25.13 9.44
CA ASN A 203 -11.42 -23.98 9.81
C ASN A 203 -11.28 -22.92 8.71
N LEU A 204 -12.38 -22.62 8.02
CA LEU A 204 -12.45 -21.60 6.98
C LEU A 204 -13.05 -20.34 7.57
N VAL A 205 -12.30 -19.27 7.63
CA VAL A 205 -12.69 -17.99 8.23
C VAL A 205 -12.80 -16.91 7.16
N PHE A 206 -13.87 -16.12 7.25
CA PHE A 206 -14.15 -14.95 6.42
C PHE A 206 -14.09 -13.72 7.31
N TYR A 207 -13.09 -12.89 7.09
CA TYR A 207 -12.79 -11.71 7.90
C TYR A 207 -12.79 -10.45 7.05
N THR A 208 -13.61 -9.48 7.45
CA THR A 208 -13.66 -8.18 6.77
C THR A 208 -12.60 -7.27 7.33
N LEU A 209 -11.66 -6.82 6.48
CA LEU A 209 -10.52 -5.99 6.93
C LEU A 209 -10.97 -4.66 7.55
N ASP A 210 -12.05 -4.07 7.06
CA ASP A 210 -12.61 -2.78 7.53
C ASP A 210 -13.76 -2.95 8.55
N GLY A 211 -14.12 -4.17 8.91
CA GLY A 211 -15.20 -4.47 9.86
C GLY A 211 -16.61 -4.19 9.32
N SER A 212 -16.79 -4.05 8.00
CA SER A 212 -18.12 -3.77 7.40
C SER A 212 -19.11 -4.94 7.45
N TYR A 213 -18.63 -6.17 7.67
CA TYR A 213 -19.46 -7.36 7.83
C TYR A 213 -19.05 -8.12 9.08
N HIS A 214 -20.00 -8.87 9.67
CA HIS A 214 -19.69 -9.79 10.74
C HIS A 214 -18.76 -10.90 10.27
N ILE A 215 -17.84 -11.31 11.14
CA ILE A 215 -16.95 -12.43 10.89
C ILE A 215 -17.80 -13.69 10.74
N TYR A 216 -17.44 -14.54 9.79
CA TYR A 216 -18.08 -15.84 9.59
C TYR A 216 -17.03 -16.94 9.52
N GLN A 217 -17.32 -18.08 10.12
CA GLN A 217 -16.46 -19.26 10.08
C GLN A 217 -17.26 -20.55 9.93
N GLN A 218 -16.66 -21.51 9.23
CA GLN A 218 -17.21 -22.84 9.06
C GLN A 218 -16.11 -23.88 8.83
N GLY A 219 -16.41 -25.15 9.07
CA GLY A 219 -15.54 -26.25 8.64
C GLY A 219 -15.60 -26.45 7.13
N ALA A 220 -14.45 -26.75 6.53
CA ALA A 220 -14.34 -27.16 5.13
C ALA A 220 -13.48 -28.42 5.01
N VAL A 221 -13.96 -29.42 4.26
CA VAL A 221 -13.23 -30.66 4.02
C VAL A 221 -12.52 -30.57 2.68
N VAL A 222 -11.22 -30.75 2.69
CA VAL A 222 -10.36 -30.78 1.50
C VAL A 222 -9.92 -32.22 1.24
N ALA A 223 -10.06 -32.69 0.02
CA ALA A 223 -9.51 -33.98 -0.42
C ALA A 223 -8.39 -33.73 -1.47
N ASP A 224 -7.51 -34.73 -1.59
CA ASP A 224 -6.39 -34.68 -2.54
C ASP A 224 -6.86 -34.40 -3.97
N ASP A 225 -6.13 -33.55 -4.67
CA ASP A 225 -6.35 -33.18 -6.08
C ASP A 225 -7.81 -32.71 -6.37
N SER A 226 -8.54 -32.23 -5.36
CA SER A 226 -9.95 -31.85 -5.49
C SER A 226 -10.21 -30.39 -5.22
N THR A 227 -11.37 -29.92 -5.68
CA THR A 227 -11.89 -28.59 -5.38
C THR A 227 -13.12 -28.70 -4.48
N THR A 228 -13.07 -28.07 -3.30
CA THR A 228 -14.22 -27.94 -2.40
C THR A 228 -14.95 -26.64 -2.72
N PRO A 229 -16.20 -26.69 -3.25
CA PRO A 229 -16.97 -25.50 -3.53
C PRO A 229 -17.58 -24.93 -2.25
N VAL A 230 -17.55 -23.59 -2.10
CA VAL A 230 -18.12 -22.88 -0.94
C VAL A 230 -18.94 -21.69 -1.41
N SER A 231 -20.09 -21.45 -0.80
CA SER A 231 -20.90 -20.26 -0.99
C SER A 231 -21.29 -19.67 0.35
N VAL A 232 -21.00 -18.38 0.54
CA VAL A 232 -21.20 -17.71 1.83
C VAL A 232 -22.02 -16.45 1.65
N LEU A 233 -22.92 -16.21 2.59
CA LEU A 233 -23.67 -14.98 2.74
C LEU A 233 -23.17 -14.29 4.02
N LEU A 234 -22.58 -13.09 3.90
CA LEU A 234 -22.14 -12.31 5.04
C LEU A 234 -23.20 -11.27 5.40
N THR A 235 -23.45 -11.14 6.70
CA THR A 235 -24.37 -10.14 7.24
C THR A 235 -23.61 -8.84 7.49
N PRO A 236 -24.08 -7.68 6.96
CA PRO A 236 -23.47 -6.39 7.26
C PRO A 236 -23.39 -6.13 8.76
N ALA A 237 -22.25 -5.64 9.23
CA ALA A 237 -22.07 -5.26 10.63
C ALA A 237 -22.74 -3.92 10.89
N LYS A 238 -23.39 -3.81 12.04
CA LYS A 238 -23.91 -2.55 12.55
C LYS A 238 -22.74 -1.71 13.09
N LEU A 239 -22.65 -0.46 12.70
CA LEU A 239 -21.68 0.48 13.26
C LEU A 239 -22.33 1.30 14.37
N VAL A 240 -21.59 1.56 15.44
CA VAL A 240 -21.97 2.44 16.54
C VAL A 240 -20.88 3.49 16.77
N THR A 241 -21.29 4.64 17.27
CA THR A 241 -20.36 5.71 17.63
C THR A 241 -19.73 5.41 18.98
N VAL A 242 -18.39 5.35 19.00
CA VAL A 242 -17.59 5.22 20.23
C VAL A 242 -16.79 6.50 20.44
N ILE A 243 -16.97 7.10 21.61
CA ILE A 243 -16.27 8.32 22.02
C ILE A 243 -15.22 7.95 23.05
N PHE A 244 -13.96 8.12 22.69
CA PHE A 244 -12.83 7.93 23.60
C PHE A 244 -12.45 9.28 24.21
N THR A 245 -12.48 9.37 25.54
CA THR A 245 -12.00 10.54 26.28
C THR A 245 -10.91 10.10 27.23
N ILE A 246 -9.76 10.77 27.19
CA ILE A 246 -8.61 10.36 28.01
C ILE A 246 -8.08 11.51 28.86
N THR A 247 -7.58 11.12 30.03
CA THR A 247 -6.73 11.94 30.89
C THR A 247 -5.30 11.43 30.76
N VAL A 248 -4.34 12.33 30.61
CA VAL A 248 -2.92 12.00 30.41
C VAL A 248 -2.07 12.51 31.56
N PRO A 249 -0.89 11.90 31.83
CA PRO A 249 -0.01 12.34 32.89
C PRO A 249 0.54 13.75 32.60
N PRO A 250 0.87 14.55 33.66
CA PRO A 250 1.45 15.89 33.51
C PRO A 250 2.78 15.94 32.75
N SER A 251 3.47 14.81 32.63
CA SER A 251 4.71 14.65 31.88
C SER A 251 4.49 14.53 30.37
N THR A 252 3.24 14.54 29.90
CA THR A 252 2.95 14.46 28.47
C THR A 252 3.48 15.70 27.77
N PRO A 253 4.31 15.55 26.70
CA PRO A 253 4.81 16.69 25.93
C PRO A 253 3.67 17.53 25.36
N THR A 254 3.77 18.85 25.47
CA THR A 254 2.66 19.78 25.17
C THR A 254 2.22 19.69 23.71
N ASP A 255 3.15 19.51 22.81
CA ASP A 255 2.91 19.55 21.35
C ASP A 255 2.77 18.15 20.75
N ALA A 256 3.00 17.09 21.52
CA ALA A 256 2.94 15.72 21.02
C ALA A 256 1.51 15.31 20.60
N PRO A 257 1.29 14.80 19.39
CA PRO A 257 0.01 14.24 19.01
C PRO A 257 -0.24 12.93 19.77
N ILE A 258 -1.36 12.86 20.46
CA ILE A 258 -1.77 11.63 21.12
C ILE A 258 -2.65 10.85 20.15
N ARG A 259 -2.30 9.60 19.92
CA ARG A 259 -3.01 8.71 18.98
C ARG A 259 -3.62 7.52 19.71
N ILE A 260 -4.67 6.96 19.11
CA ILE A 260 -5.22 5.67 19.52
C ILE A 260 -4.88 4.62 18.47
N ALA A 261 -4.24 3.54 18.92
CA ALA A 261 -3.86 2.39 18.10
C ALA A 261 -4.71 1.18 18.50
N GLY A 262 -5.06 0.32 17.55
CA GLY A 262 -5.82 -0.87 17.86
C GLY A 262 -5.79 -1.93 16.76
N ASN A 263 -6.47 -3.06 17.02
CA ASN A 263 -6.55 -4.21 16.13
C ASN A 263 -7.54 -4.04 14.96
N LEU A 264 -8.17 -2.87 14.82
CA LEU A 264 -9.08 -2.57 13.71
C LEU A 264 -8.45 -1.60 12.71
N TYR A 265 -8.87 -1.67 11.46
CA TYR A 265 -8.48 -0.75 10.41
C TYR A 265 -8.67 0.73 10.80
N GLN A 266 -9.80 1.06 11.46
CA GLN A 266 -10.10 2.40 11.92
C GLN A 266 -9.13 2.93 13.00
N LEU A 267 -8.31 2.06 13.58
CA LEU A 267 -7.30 2.39 14.58
C LEU A 267 -5.86 2.15 14.07
N GLY A 268 -5.69 2.13 12.76
CA GLY A 268 -4.37 2.08 12.12
C GLY A 268 -3.85 0.68 11.79
N ASN A 269 -4.63 -0.40 12.00
CA ASN A 269 -4.21 -1.74 11.62
C ASN A 269 -4.14 -1.87 10.09
N THR A 270 -3.00 -2.27 9.57
CA THR A 270 -2.75 -2.47 8.14
C THR A 270 -2.87 -3.93 7.70
N PHE A 271 -3.15 -4.84 8.64
CA PHE A 271 -3.17 -6.29 8.40
C PHE A 271 -1.86 -6.83 7.80
N ALA A 272 -0.75 -6.15 8.10
CA ALA A 272 0.59 -6.53 7.66
C ALA A 272 1.00 -7.91 8.17
N ASP A 273 2.05 -8.45 7.56
CA ASP A 273 2.69 -9.65 8.08
C ASP A 273 3.34 -9.38 9.44
N LEU A 274 2.94 -10.12 10.46
CA LEU A 274 3.46 -9.98 11.82
C LEU A 274 4.84 -10.65 12.01
N SER A 275 5.51 -11.03 10.94
CA SER A 275 6.84 -11.65 10.99
C SER A 275 7.97 -10.67 11.24
N GLY A 276 7.75 -9.37 11.13
CA GLY A 276 8.82 -8.39 11.29
C GLY A 276 8.41 -6.94 11.11
N GLY A 277 7.15 -6.66 10.86
CA GLY A 277 6.62 -5.31 10.71
C GLY A 277 5.74 -4.87 11.86
N VAL A 278 5.48 -3.58 11.96
CA VAL A 278 4.45 -3.01 12.82
C VAL A 278 3.11 -3.13 12.11
N SER A 279 2.13 -3.79 12.74
CA SER A 279 0.81 -3.98 12.14
C SER A 279 -0.07 -2.72 12.18
N THR A 280 0.29 -1.74 13.02
CA THR A 280 -0.42 -0.46 13.17
C THR A 280 0.52 0.69 12.77
N LEU A 281 0.16 1.43 11.73
CA LEU A 281 0.95 2.57 11.24
C LEU A 281 0.55 3.86 11.94
N ALA A 282 1.53 4.62 12.43
CA ALA A 282 1.29 5.89 13.12
C ALA A 282 0.52 6.90 12.26
N SER A 283 0.76 6.93 10.96
CA SER A 283 0.05 7.81 10.02
C SER A 283 -1.45 7.49 9.84
N TRP A 284 -1.85 6.27 10.18
CA TRP A 284 -3.24 5.79 10.08
C TRP A 284 -4.00 5.86 11.40
N MET A 285 -3.29 6.02 12.52
CA MET A 285 -3.92 6.09 13.84
C MET A 285 -4.69 7.40 13.98
N PRO A 286 -5.94 7.37 14.44
CA PRO A 286 -6.67 8.59 14.79
C PRO A 286 -5.94 9.40 15.87
N THR A 287 -5.80 10.69 15.65
CA THR A 287 -5.26 11.64 16.63
C THR A 287 -6.39 12.21 17.49
N LEU A 288 -6.18 12.25 18.80
CA LEU A 288 -7.16 12.80 19.72
C LEU A 288 -7.03 14.34 19.78
N GLY A 289 -8.17 15.04 19.69
CA GLY A 289 -8.24 16.48 19.85
C GLY A 289 -8.23 16.88 21.32
N LYS A 290 -7.46 17.92 21.67
CA LYS A 290 -7.39 18.45 23.05
C LYS A 290 -8.65 19.23 23.40
N LEU A 291 -9.26 18.91 24.53
CA LEU A 291 -10.42 19.61 25.09
C LEU A 291 -9.99 20.80 25.94
N ALA A 292 -10.94 21.73 26.21
CA ALA A 292 -10.69 22.92 27.01
C ALA A 292 -10.33 22.62 28.49
N ASP A 293 -10.71 21.45 28.99
CA ASP A 293 -10.39 20.98 30.34
C ASP A 293 -9.07 20.23 30.45
N GLY A 294 -8.32 20.12 29.33
CA GLY A 294 -7.02 19.46 29.27
C GLY A 294 -7.07 17.97 28.95
N ARG A 295 -8.25 17.35 28.85
CA ARG A 295 -8.43 16.00 28.36
C ARG A 295 -8.30 15.96 26.84
N TYR A 296 -8.26 14.75 26.27
CA TYR A 296 -8.21 14.54 24.84
C TYR A 296 -9.35 13.61 24.40
N MET A 297 -9.87 13.79 23.19
CA MET A 297 -11.04 13.06 22.70
C MET A 297 -10.89 12.67 21.22
N ALA A 298 -11.38 11.46 20.89
CA ALA A 298 -11.64 11.03 19.53
C ALA A 298 -13.01 10.36 19.43
N THR A 299 -13.67 10.50 18.27
CA THR A 299 -14.95 9.85 17.97
C THR A 299 -14.77 8.94 16.78
N LEU A 300 -15.09 7.65 16.94
CA LEU A 300 -14.93 6.62 15.92
C LEU A 300 -16.24 5.87 15.71
N ASN A 301 -16.51 5.43 14.47
CA ASN A 301 -17.58 4.49 14.17
C ASN A 301 -16.99 3.08 14.06
N LEU A 302 -17.38 2.21 14.98
CA LEU A 302 -16.81 0.87 15.12
C LEU A 302 -17.90 -0.20 15.00
N PRO A 303 -17.57 -1.41 14.47
CA PRO A 303 -18.53 -2.50 14.32
C PRO A 303 -18.91 -3.09 15.68
N VAL A 304 -20.21 -3.38 15.87
CA VAL A 304 -20.73 -4.05 17.08
C VAL A 304 -20.21 -5.48 17.17
N ASP A 305 -20.25 -6.05 18.37
CA ASP A 305 -19.82 -7.41 18.71
C ASP A 305 -18.33 -7.71 18.38
N THR A 306 -17.55 -6.67 18.16
CA THR A 306 -16.12 -6.78 17.90
C THR A 306 -15.34 -6.63 19.21
N ASN A 307 -14.43 -7.56 19.48
CA ASN A 307 -13.45 -7.39 20.53
C ASN A 307 -12.37 -6.40 20.06
N LEU A 308 -12.44 -5.20 20.58
CA LEU A 308 -11.47 -4.14 20.33
C LEU A 308 -10.34 -4.22 21.35
N GLU A 309 -9.13 -4.46 20.84
CA GLU A 309 -7.88 -4.27 21.59
C GLU A 309 -7.24 -2.96 21.15
N TYR A 310 -6.92 -2.09 22.12
CA TYR A 310 -6.42 -0.75 21.81
C TYR A 310 -5.52 -0.21 22.90
N LYS A 311 -4.75 0.80 22.55
CA LYS A 311 -3.91 1.57 23.47
C LYS A 311 -3.70 2.99 22.96
N TYR A 312 -3.10 3.84 23.80
CA TYR A 312 -2.69 5.18 23.42
C TYR A 312 -1.19 5.25 23.20
N THR A 313 -0.77 6.13 22.30
CA THR A 313 0.64 6.27 21.95
C THR A 313 0.98 7.70 21.51
N LEU A 314 2.21 8.10 21.74
CA LEU A 314 2.84 9.29 21.15
C LEU A 314 3.62 8.94 19.87
N GLY A 315 3.76 7.67 19.58
CA GLY A 315 4.46 7.09 18.42
C GLY A 315 3.59 6.13 17.63
N ASP A 316 3.98 4.86 17.65
CA ASP A 316 3.27 3.77 16.94
C ASP A 316 2.84 2.65 17.91
N GLY A 317 2.71 1.44 17.40
CA GLY A 317 2.39 0.26 18.17
C GLY A 317 3.48 -0.16 19.17
N LEU A 318 4.77 0.18 18.93
CA LEU A 318 5.91 -0.20 19.77
C LEU A 318 6.49 1.00 20.53
N TRP A 319 6.80 2.08 19.80
CA TRP A 319 7.53 3.22 20.34
C TRP A 319 6.60 4.23 21.03
N SER A 320 7.05 4.74 22.19
CA SER A 320 6.36 5.81 22.93
C SER A 320 4.89 5.50 23.25
N THR A 321 4.60 4.22 23.48
CA THR A 321 3.27 3.73 23.85
C THR A 321 2.99 3.92 25.34
N GLU A 322 1.73 3.91 25.73
CA GLU A 322 1.34 3.94 27.12
C GLU A 322 1.81 2.70 27.90
N LEU A 323 2.13 2.94 29.15
CA LEU A 323 2.56 1.91 30.11
C LEU A 323 1.69 1.99 31.37
N THR A 324 1.65 0.90 32.10
CA THR A 324 1.15 0.91 33.47
C THR A 324 2.13 1.68 34.38
N SER A 325 1.68 2.05 35.57
CA SER A 325 2.55 2.66 36.60
C SER A 325 3.73 1.77 37.01
N ALA A 326 3.63 0.46 36.76
CA ALA A 326 4.73 -0.52 36.95
C ALA A 326 5.72 -0.56 35.77
N GLY A 327 5.46 0.17 34.67
CA GLY A 327 6.32 0.21 33.49
C GLY A 327 6.14 -0.96 32.51
N THR A 328 5.02 -1.70 32.59
CA THR A 328 4.67 -2.73 31.64
C THR A 328 3.76 -2.17 30.55
N LEU A 329 3.81 -2.75 29.35
CA LEU A 329 2.91 -2.38 28.26
C LEU A 329 1.44 -2.54 28.70
N LYS A 330 0.60 -1.57 28.31
CA LYS A 330 -0.83 -1.58 28.60
C LYS A 330 -1.61 -1.68 27.31
N VAL A 331 -2.41 -2.74 27.19
CA VAL A 331 -3.41 -2.90 26.14
C VAL A 331 -4.76 -2.97 26.80
N ARG A 332 -5.72 -2.21 26.30
CA ARG A 332 -7.12 -2.24 26.76
C ARG A 332 -7.94 -3.12 25.84
N GLN A 333 -9.02 -3.66 26.38
CA GLN A 333 -9.88 -4.54 25.64
C GLN A 333 -11.35 -4.22 26.00
N ILE A 334 -12.17 -4.05 24.98
CA ILE A 334 -13.63 -3.86 25.13
C ILE A 334 -14.36 -4.60 24.01
N VAL A 335 -15.53 -5.15 24.31
CA VAL A 335 -16.46 -5.62 23.26
C VAL A 335 -17.38 -4.44 22.92
N ILE A 336 -17.44 -4.08 21.64
CA ILE A 336 -18.27 -2.96 21.16
C ILE A 336 -19.75 -3.35 21.28
N PRO A 337 -20.55 -2.63 22.09
CA PRO A 337 -21.96 -2.97 22.31
C PRO A 337 -22.83 -2.55 21.12
N GLU A 338 -24.08 -3.00 21.11
CA GLU A 338 -25.09 -2.62 20.11
C GLU A 338 -25.50 -1.14 20.12
N THR A 339 -25.11 -0.39 21.15
CA THR A 339 -25.42 1.04 21.33
C THR A 339 -24.16 1.88 21.36
N ASN A 340 -24.30 3.19 21.12
CA ASN A 340 -23.18 4.13 21.24
C ASN A 340 -22.53 3.99 22.63
N LEU A 341 -21.21 4.17 22.66
CA LEU A 341 -20.37 3.95 23.83
C LEU A 341 -19.52 5.18 24.13
N GLU A 342 -19.42 5.55 25.40
CA GLU A 342 -18.45 6.52 25.89
C GLU A 342 -17.41 5.78 26.74
N VAL A 343 -16.15 5.93 26.36
CA VAL A 343 -14.99 5.35 27.05
C VAL A 343 -14.22 6.49 27.72
N ASN A 344 -13.99 6.37 29.02
CA ASN A 344 -13.21 7.33 29.78
C ASN A 344 -11.97 6.65 30.36
N ASP A 345 -10.82 6.93 29.77
CA ASP A 345 -9.57 6.28 30.12
C ASP A 345 -8.58 7.21 30.82
N THR A 346 -7.62 6.62 31.50
CA THR A 346 -6.48 7.32 32.07
C THR A 346 -5.20 6.64 31.60
N VAL A 347 -4.32 7.40 30.94
CA VAL A 347 -2.95 7.00 30.65
C VAL A 347 -2.13 7.20 31.92
N GLU A 348 -1.53 6.13 32.44
CA GLU A 348 -0.79 6.16 33.69
C GLU A 348 0.62 6.70 33.50
N ALA A 349 1.31 6.24 32.46
CA ALA A 349 2.67 6.64 32.15
C ALA A 349 2.99 6.47 30.66
N TRP A 350 3.95 7.25 30.16
CA TRP A 350 4.53 7.12 28.84
C TRP A 350 5.94 6.47 28.88
N GLN A 351 6.49 6.27 30.06
CA GLN A 351 7.83 5.74 30.25
C GLN A 351 7.89 4.76 31.43
N ALA A 352 8.80 3.80 31.36
CA ALA A 352 8.99 2.79 32.38
C ALA A 352 9.87 3.33 33.52
N GLY A 353 9.33 3.37 34.75
CA GLY A 353 10.09 3.63 35.97
C GLY A 353 10.89 4.93 35.94
N THR A 354 12.21 4.82 36.23
CA THR A 354 13.14 5.95 36.24
C THR A 354 13.85 6.17 34.89
N THR A 355 13.58 5.40 33.86
CA THR A 355 14.16 5.61 32.54
C THR A 355 13.65 6.92 31.96
N ASN A 356 14.55 7.84 31.67
CA ASN A 356 14.21 9.09 31.02
C ASN A 356 14.04 8.87 29.51
N PRO A 357 13.18 9.63 28.82
CA PRO A 357 13.07 9.54 27.38
C PRO A 357 14.35 10.01 26.68
N ILE A 358 14.54 9.56 25.45
CA ILE A 358 15.46 10.16 24.49
C ILE A 358 14.66 11.20 23.72
N LEU A 359 15.02 12.47 23.88
CA LEU A 359 14.36 13.57 23.19
C LEU A 359 15.11 13.86 21.91
N PHE A 360 14.47 13.68 20.78
CA PHE A 360 14.99 14.07 19.48
C PHE A 360 14.43 15.43 19.10
N GLU A 361 15.33 16.33 18.73
CA GLU A 361 15.03 17.65 18.20
C GLU A 361 15.81 17.82 16.91
N VAL A 362 15.13 18.05 15.80
CA VAL A 362 15.77 18.23 14.51
C VAL A 362 15.34 19.55 13.86
N LYS A 363 16.31 20.29 13.36
CA LYS A 363 16.11 21.48 12.54
C LYS A 363 16.20 21.07 11.07
N PRO A 364 15.11 21.13 10.29
CA PRO A 364 15.15 20.84 8.86
C PRO A 364 15.77 22.00 8.08
N PRO A 365 16.24 21.77 6.84
CA PRO A 365 16.68 22.82 5.94
C PRO A 365 15.53 23.81 5.65
N SER A 366 15.90 25.07 5.35
CA SER A 366 14.93 26.16 5.11
C SER A 366 14.08 26.00 3.85
N ASP A 367 14.50 25.15 2.92
CA ASP A 367 13.82 24.80 1.69
C ASP A 367 12.83 23.62 1.84
N THR A 368 12.69 23.07 3.06
CA THR A 368 11.69 22.04 3.33
C THR A 368 10.29 22.59 3.06
N PRO A 369 9.48 21.93 2.20
CA PRO A 369 8.13 22.39 1.92
C PRO A 369 7.28 22.49 3.19
N PRO A 370 6.51 23.58 3.37
CA PRO A 370 5.86 23.91 4.65
C PRO A 370 4.76 22.90 5.06
N ASP A 371 4.19 22.19 4.08
CA ASP A 371 3.11 21.24 4.31
C ASP A 371 3.62 19.80 4.48
N GLU A 372 4.94 19.58 4.41
CA GLU A 372 5.53 18.27 4.57
C GLU A 372 5.70 17.89 6.04
N ILE A 373 5.50 16.60 6.31
CA ILE A 373 5.73 15.99 7.63
C ILE A 373 7.15 15.45 7.66
N ILE A 374 7.90 15.82 8.71
CA ILE A 374 9.20 15.20 9.00
C ILE A 374 8.95 13.96 9.87
N SER A 375 9.60 12.88 9.52
CA SER A 375 9.50 11.62 10.23
C SER A 375 10.87 11.15 10.71
N ILE A 376 10.88 10.42 11.82
CA ILE A 376 12.04 9.69 12.31
C ILE A 376 11.80 8.20 12.14
N GLN A 377 12.81 7.48 11.68
CA GLN A 377 12.75 6.02 11.53
C GLN A 377 13.85 5.38 12.36
N PHE A 378 13.51 4.29 13.04
CA PHE A 378 14.44 3.59 13.94
C PHE A 378 14.80 2.19 13.41
N ASN A 379 16.05 1.78 13.67
CA ASN A 379 16.52 0.41 13.50
C ASN A 379 17.13 -0.08 14.82
N PRO A 380 16.43 -0.96 15.54
CA PRO A 380 16.90 -1.52 16.80
C PRO A 380 17.92 -2.67 16.64
N GLY A 381 18.39 -2.93 15.43
CA GLY A 381 19.42 -3.95 15.13
C GLY A 381 18.91 -5.15 14.30
N PHE A 382 17.64 -5.21 13.99
CA PHE A 382 17.03 -6.27 13.16
C PHE A 382 16.35 -5.75 11.89
N GLY A 383 16.47 -4.46 11.60
CA GLY A 383 15.94 -3.82 10.41
C GLY A 383 15.32 -2.46 10.71
N TRP A 384 15.08 -1.67 9.66
CA TRP A 384 14.37 -0.41 9.75
C TRP A 384 12.89 -0.67 9.96
N LEU A 385 12.32 -0.10 11.03
CA LEU A 385 10.89 -0.15 11.34
C LEU A 385 10.12 0.91 10.54
N GLU A 386 8.81 0.98 10.71
CA GLU A 386 8.00 2.02 10.06
C GLU A 386 8.39 3.42 10.56
N PRO A 387 8.35 4.43 9.67
CA PRO A 387 8.65 5.81 10.07
C PRO A 387 7.58 6.37 11.01
N LEU A 388 8.02 7.18 11.96
CA LEU A 388 7.18 7.84 12.96
C LEU A 388 7.08 9.33 12.64
N PRO A 389 5.90 9.89 12.41
CA PRO A 389 5.74 11.31 12.21
C PRO A 389 6.18 12.08 13.47
N MET A 390 7.09 13.01 13.29
CA MET A 390 7.47 13.98 14.30
C MET A 390 6.45 15.12 14.38
N TRP A 391 6.53 15.98 15.39
CA TRP A 391 5.63 17.13 15.54
C TRP A 391 6.41 18.43 15.57
N ARG A 392 5.83 19.47 14.98
CA ARG A 392 6.39 20.82 14.99
C ARG A 392 6.36 21.40 16.39
N SER A 393 7.45 22.07 16.75
CA SER A 393 7.61 22.74 18.03
C SER A 393 8.57 23.91 17.88
N THR A 394 8.83 24.61 18.98
CA THR A 394 9.81 25.69 19.04
C THR A 394 10.87 25.30 20.06
N ASN A 395 12.15 25.48 19.71
CA ASN A 395 13.24 25.27 20.65
C ASN A 395 13.40 26.44 21.63
N ALA A 396 14.34 26.31 22.57
CA ALA A 396 14.61 27.35 23.56
C ALA A 396 15.12 28.67 22.96
N GLN A 397 15.63 28.66 21.74
CA GLN A 397 16.13 29.82 20.98
C GLN A 397 15.04 30.52 20.17
N GLY A 398 13.83 29.90 20.07
CA GLY A 398 12.71 30.43 19.29
C GLY A 398 12.69 29.94 17.83
N ASP A 399 13.57 29.02 17.46
CA ASP A 399 13.57 28.42 16.12
C ASP A 399 12.49 27.34 16.00
N GLU A 400 11.90 27.19 14.81
CA GLU A 400 11.04 26.07 14.46
C GLU A 400 11.88 24.79 14.35
N VAL A 401 11.46 23.75 15.07
CA VAL A 401 12.10 22.44 15.08
C VAL A 401 11.04 21.36 15.07
N TRP A 402 11.47 20.15 14.72
CA TRP A 402 10.63 18.97 14.82
C TRP A 402 11.12 18.09 15.97
N LYS A 403 10.19 17.58 16.76
CA LYS A 403 10.48 16.80 17.98
C LYS A 403 9.89 15.42 17.93
N PHE A 404 10.53 14.51 18.63
CA PHE A 404 10.01 13.19 18.93
C PHE A 404 10.56 12.72 20.28
N ASP A 405 9.68 12.31 21.21
CA ASP A 405 10.05 11.79 22.50
C ASP A 405 9.99 10.26 22.48
N LEU A 406 11.14 9.64 22.44
CA LEU A 406 11.25 8.18 22.48
C LEU A 406 11.29 7.73 23.94
N THR A 407 10.19 7.12 24.41
CA THR A 407 10.01 6.82 25.85
C THR A 407 10.38 5.40 26.24
N GLY A 408 10.80 4.55 25.30
CA GLY A 408 11.20 3.16 25.59
C GLY A 408 10.05 2.18 25.57
N PRO A 409 10.29 0.91 25.88
CA PRO A 409 11.40 0.35 26.69
C PRO A 409 12.72 0.20 25.93
N PHE A 410 13.85 0.46 26.60
CA PHE A 410 15.21 0.42 26.00
C PHE A 410 16.09 -0.70 26.52
N ASN A 411 15.68 -1.44 27.54
CA ASN A 411 16.48 -2.41 28.25
C ASN A 411 17.04 -3.57 27.40
N TYR A 412 16.43 -3.84 26.28
CA TYR A 412 16.86 -4.88 25.33
C TYR A 412 17.77 -4.33 24.20
N LEU A 413 17.92 -3.00 24.09
CA LEU A 413 18.73 -2.38 23.06
C LEU A 413 20.18 -2.20 23.50
N THR A 414 21.12 -2.54 22.64
CA THR A 414 22.55 -2.24 22.80
C THR A 414 22.95 -0.94 22.13
N SER A 415 22.32 -0.62 21.03
CA SER A 415 22.42 0.63 20.28
C SER A 415 21.12 0.83 19.52
N LEU A 416 20.84 2.07 19.15
CA LEU A 416 19.69 2.39 18.32
C LEU A 416 20.15 3.24 17.16
N GLN A 417 19.95 2.74 15.95
CA GLN A 417 20.14 3.53 14.74
C GLN A 417 18.86 4.31 14.44
N TYR A 418 19.00 5.50 13.86
CA TYR A 418 17.87 6.34 13.43
C TYR A 418 18.23 7.18 12.23
N ARG A 419 17.21 7.65 11.52
CA ARG A 419 17.33 8.58 10.40
C ARG A 419 16.09 9.46 10.30
N TYR A 420 16.20 10.58 9.57
CA TYR A 420 15.10 11.48 9.28
C TYR A 420 14.68 11.37 7.82
N CYS A 421 13.42 11.57 7.54
CA CYS A 421 12.87 11.56 6.19
C CYS A 421 11.64 12.47 6.07
N ARG A 422 11.27 12.80 4.84
CA ARG A 422 10.07 13.59 4.54
C ARG A 422 8.89 12.67 4.21
N GLN A 423 7.66 13.06 4.62
CA GLN A 423 6.41 12.40 4.24
C GLN A 423 6.37 10.89 4.51
N ASN A 424 7.02 10.41 5.56
CA ASN A 424 7.17 8.98 5.87
C ASN A 424 7.88 8.16 4.75
N GLN A 425 8.59 8.83 3.84
CA GLN A 425 9.23 8.19 2.68
C GLN A 425 10.72 7.95 2.92
N CYS A 426 11.04 7.27 4.02
CA CYS A 426 12.40 6.87 4.34
C CYS A 426 12.93 5.86 3.30
N GLY A 427 14.16 6.05 2.90
CA GLY A 427 14.77 5.36 1.75
C GLY A 427 14.70 6.16 0.46
N SER A 428 13.73 7.07 0.33
CA SER A 428 13.51 7.90 -0.86
C SER A 428 13.76 9.38 -0.59
N ALA A 429 13.16 9.92 0.47
CA ALA A 429 13.22 11.35 0.82
C ALA A 429 13.97 11.55 2.15
N ASP A 430 15.15 10.97 2.22
CA ASP A 430 15.97 10.92 3.41
C ASP A 430 16.75 12.21 3.67
N ASP A 431 17.16 12.37 4.92
CA ASP A 431 18.33 13.15 5.30
C ASP A 431 19.54 12.73 4.45
N SER A 432 20.20 13.68 3.81
CA SER A 432 21.32 13.41 2.88
C SER A 432 22.50 12.67 3.51
N ALA A 433 22.61 12.66 4.86
CA ALA A 433 23.64 11.91 5.56
C ALA A 433 23.31 10.40 5.70
N THR A 434 22.05 9.99 5.45
CA THR A 434 21.56 8.64 5.69
C THR A 434 20.75 8.07 4.52
N LEU A 435 21.26 8.28 3.31
CA LEU A 435 20.60 7.88 2.06
C LEU A 435 20.38 6.37 1.90
N GLY A 436 19.29 6.04 1.22
CA GLY A 436 19.04 4.72 0.64
C GLY A 436 18.22 3.80 1.52
N VAL A 437 17.99 2.57 1.03
CA VAL A 437 17.08 1.59 1.66
C VAL A 437 17.68 1.04 2.96
N ASN A 438 18.98 0.71 2.98
CA ASN A 438 19.69 0.13 4.12
C ASN A 438 20.94 0.95 4.52
N PRO A 439 20.78 2.25 4.85
CA PRO A 439 21.90 3.07 5.27
C PRO A 439 22.37 2.67 6.67
N ALA A 440 23.59 3.09 7.03
CA ALA A 440 24.08 2.94 8.40
C ALA A 440 23.27 3.74 9.43
N GLY A 441 22.69 4.87 9.01
CA GLY A 441 21.95 5.77 9.86
C GLY A 441 22.83 6.53 10.86
N ARG A 442 22.20 7.35 11.69
CA ARG A 442 22.80 7.93 12.90
C ARG A 442 22.66 6.92 14.03
N VAL A 443 23.48 7.04 15.08
CA VAL A 443 23.49 6.08 16.19
C VAL A 443 23.36 6.81 17.52
N VAL A 444 22.51 6.31 18.38
CA VAL A 444 22.39 6.75 19.77
C VAL A 444 22.56 5.56 20.73
N ASP A 445 23.19 5.80 21.88
CA ASP A 445 23.25 4.84 22.99
C ASP A 445 21.97 4.98 23.83
N PRO A 446 21.03 4.04 23.78
CA PRO A 446 19.76 4.15 24.51
C PRO A 446 19.92 4.06 26.05
N LYS A 447 21.12 3.76 26.55
CA LYS A 447 21.38 3.66 27.97
C LYS A 447 21.93 4.95 28.58
N ALA A 448 22.34 5.92 27.78
CA ALA A 448 22.83 7.22 28.23
C ALA A 448 21.63 8.16 28.49
N ASN A 449 21.03 8.08 29.68
CA ASN A 449 19.86 8.87 30.09
C ASN A 449 20.18 9.86 31.25
N PRO A 450 19.50 11.05 31.28
CA PRO A 450 18.64 11.64 30.25
C PRO A 450 19.43 12.09 29.03
N MET A 451 18.80 12.02 27.82
CA MET A 451 19.46 12.41 26.59
C MET A 451 18.60 13.35 25.76
N LEU A 452 19.17 14.47 25.36
CA LEU A 452 18.67 15.33 24.30
C LEU A 452 19.57 15.16 23.09
N VAL A 453 19.01 14.69 22.00
CA VAL A 453 19.65 14.60 20.68
C VAL A 453 19.21 15.79 19.88
N THR A 454 20.13 16.71 19.62
CA THR A 454 19.87 17.90 18.79
C THR A 454 20.59 17.72 17.47
N ASP A 455 19.82 17.57 16.41
CA ASP A 455 20.32 17.37 15.06
C ASP A 455 19.93 18.52 14.13
N GLU A 456 20.71 18.68 13.08
CA GLU A 456 20.39 19.52 11.95
C GLU A 456 20.49 18.68 10.67
N VAL A 457 19.46 18.75 9.84
CA VAL A 457 19.49 18.21 8.49
C VAL A 457 19.94 19.32 7.58
N SER A 458 21.11 19.15 6.97
CA SER A 458 21.71 20.17 6.09
C SER A 458 20.99 20.26 4.74
N SER A 459 20.54 19.11 4.25
CA SER A 459 19.77 18.99 2.99
C SER A 459 19.01 17.66 2.98
N TRP A 460 17.88 17.66 2.30
CA TRP A 460 17.16 16.43 2.00
C TRP A 460 17.71 15.80 0.73
N ALA A 461 17.80 14.48 0.72
CA ALA A 461 18.07 13.75 -0.50
C ALA A 461 17.00 14.07 -1.55
N TRP A 462 17.45 14.30 -2.75
CA TRP A 462 16.57 14.51 -3.88
C TRP A 462 15.57 15.67 -3.72
N LEU A 463 15.89 16.66 -2.90
CA LEU A 463 15.16 17.91 -2.80
C LEU A 463 16.10 19.07 -3.11
N SER A 464 15.60 20.01 -3.86
CA SER A 464 16.11 21.31 -4.27
C SER A 464 17.37 21.37 -5.15
N ASN A 465 17.12 21.93 -6.32
CA ASN A 465 18.02 22.94 -6.90
C ASN A 465 17.15 24.15 -7.31
N PRO A 466 17.12 25.25 -6.56
CA PRO A 466 16.25 26.38 -6.84
C PRO A 466 16.52 27.06 -8.17
N ASP A 467 17.69 26.82 -8.79
CA ASP A 467 18.10 27.41 -10.07
C ASP A 467 17.64 26.61 -11.30
N GLU A 468 17.06 25.42 -11.14
CA GLU A 468 16.54 24.62 -12.23
C GLU A 468 15.08 24.94 -12.56
N SER A 469 14.90 25.77 -13.60
CA SER A 469 13.58 26.09 -14.15
C SER A 469 13.30 25.28 -15.42
N ALA A 470 12.01 25.05 -15.69
CA ALA A 470 11.58 24.47 -16.96
C ALA A 470 11.86 25.43 -18.10
N ASN A 471 12.87 25.12 -18.94
CA ASN A 471 13.12 25.84 -20.18
C ASN A 471 12.09 25.41 -21.22
N VAL A 472 11.03 26.19 -21.36
CA VAL A 472 9.98 25.89 -22.34
C VAL A 472 10.23 26.72 -23.60
N PRO A 473 10.21 26.10 -24.78
CA PRO A 473 10.45 26.84 -26.03
C PRO A 473 9.28 27.80 -26.33
N ASP A 474 9.59 28.92 -26.95
CA ASP A 474 8.59 29.85 -27.51
C ASP A 474 8.05 29.28 -28.82
N ILE A 475 7.17 28.28 -28.68
CA ILE A 475 6.55 27.58 -29.81
C ILE A 475 5.05 27.84 -29.80
N GLN A 476 4.48 28.09 -30.98
CA GLN A 476 3.04 28.16 -31.12
C GLN A 476 2.44 26.76 -31.00
N VAL A 477 1.55 26.57 -30.01
CA VAL A 477 0.88 25.30 -29.77
C VAL A 477 -0.52 25.36 -30.33
N SER A 478 -0.91 24.34 -31.12
CA SER A 478 -2.25 24.17 -31.64
C SER A 478 -3.14 23.50 -30.58
N PRO A 479 -4.18 24.17 -30.05
CA PRO A 479 -5.08 23.55 -29.07
C PRO A 479 -5.79 22.32 -29.66
N ARG A 480 -5.81 21.24 -28.90
CA ARG A 480 -6.45 19.96 -29.26
C ARG A 480 -7.82 19.76 -28.62
N GLY A 481 -8.12 20.59 -27.59
CA GLY A 481 -9.36 20.56 -26.84
C GLY A 481 -9.46 19.43 -25.79
N SER A 482 -10.59 19.36 -25.12
CA SER A 482 -10.81 18.50 -23.94
C SER A 482 -10.81 16.99 -24.21
N ASN A 483 -10.87 16.56 -25.47
CA ASN A 483 -10.79 15.15 -25.84
C ASN A 483 -9.35 14.65 -25.96
N PHE A 484 -8.37 15.57 -26.09
CA PHE A 484 -6.96 15.21 -26.08
C PHE A 484 -6.57 14.71 -24.70
N ILE A 485 -5.82 13.62 -24.65
CA ILE A 485 -5.32 13.06 -23.39
C ILE A 485 -4.04 13.77 -23.01
N ALA A 486 -4.07 14.53 -21.90
CA ALA A 486 -2.90 15.04 -21.23
C ALA A 486 -2.90 14.43 -19.83
N GLY A 487 -2.05 13.46 -19.56
CA GLY A 487 -2.17 12.59 -18.39
C GLY A 487 -0.90 12.40 -17.59
N ILE A 488 -1.11 12.00 -16.35
CA ILE A 488 -0.07 11.50 -15.44
C ILE A 488 -0.42 10.07 -15.06
N ALA A 489 0.54 9.15 -15.06
CA ALA A 489 0.41 7.81 -14.54
C ALA A 489 1.26 7.66 -13.27
N PHE A 490 0.62 7.23 -12.19
CA PHE A 490 1.33 6.89 -10.96
C PHE A 490 2.19 5.65 -11.18
N GLN A 491 3.33 5.60 -10.49
CA GLN A 491 4.13 4.38 -10.48
C GLN A 491 3.37 3.23 -9.81
N SER A 492 3.67 2.00 -10.22
CA SER A 492 2.94 0.80 -9.77
C SER A 492 3.34 0.33 -8.36
N ARG A 493 4.49 0.72 -7.84
CA ARG A 493 4.86 0.35 -6.46
C ARG A 493 4.04 1.14 -5.46
N TYR A 494 3.39 0.42 -4.54
CA TYR A 494 2.52 0.97 -3.51
C TYR A 494 3.03 0.57 -2.12
N HIS A 495 2.76 1.44 -1.13
CA HIS A 495 2.93 1.13 0.28
C HIS A 495 1.78 1.77 1.08
N PRO A 496 1.26 1.14 2.16
CA PRO A 496 0.16 1.69 2.96
C PRO A 496 0.40 3.11 3.49
N SER A 497 1.67 3.50 3.73
CA SER A 497 2.03 4.87 4.12
C SER A 497 1.69 5.94 3.07
N TRP A 498 1.37 5.55 1.84
CA TRP A 498 0.95 6.47 0.78
C TRP A 498 -0.49 6.96 0.96
N GLU A 499 -1.35 6.14 1.56
CA GLU A 499 -2.79 6.43 1.61
C GLU A 499 -3.12 7.78 2.23
N PRO A 500 -2.55 8.21 3.37
CA PRO A 500 -2.79 9.54 3.91
C PRO A 500 -2.37 10.69 2.99
N LEU A 501 -1.45 10.43 2.07
CA LEU A 501 -0.85 11.41 1.15
C LEU A 501 -1.55 11.43 -0.23
N MET A 502 -2.41 10.43 -0.54
CA MET A 502 -3.00 10.28 -1.87
C MET A 502 -3.86 11.48 -2.30
N SER A 503 -4.59 12.09 -1.39
CA SER A 503 -5.39 13.28 -1.72
C SER A 503 -4.51 14.44 -2.17
N GLN A 504 -3.44 14.73 -1.43
CA GLN A 504 -2.45 15.75 -1.79
C GLN A 504 -1.74 15.43 -3.10
N ALA A 505 -1.37 14.17 -3.31
CA ALA A 505 -0.75 13.73 -4.55
C ALA A 505 -1.65 13.97 -5.78
N ILE A 506 -2.95 13.72 -5.65
CA ILE A 506 -3.94 13.98 -6.69
C ILE A 506 -4.11 15.50 -6.93
N ASP A 507 -4.09 16.33 -5.86
CA ASP A 507 -4.09 17.79 -5.97
C ASP A 507 -2.84 18.29 -6.71
N ASN A 508 -1.68 17.73 -6.42
CA ASN A 508 -0.42 18.05 -7.11
C ASN A 508 -0.52 17.71 -8.60
N VAL A 509 -1.09 16.56 -8.97
CA VAL A 509 -1.33 16.20 -10.38
C VAL A 509 -2.29 17.20 -11.05
N ARG A 510 -3.39 17.55 -10.39
CA ARG A 510 -4.34 18.54 -10.92
C ARG A 510 -3.68 19.90 -11.18
N SER A 511 -2.72 20.30 -10.31
CA SER A 511 -1.98 21.57 -10.46
C SER A 511 -1.18 21.63 -11.77
N LEU A 512 -0.81 20.47 -12.35
CA LEU A 512 -0.13 20.36 -13.65
C LEU A 512 -1.05 20.61 -14.85
N LYS A 513 -2.31 21.01 -14.63
CA LYS A 513 -3.29 21.30 -15.69
C LYS A 513 -3.56 20.12 -16.65
N VAL A 514 -3.31 18.90 -16.21
CA VAL A 514 -3.68 17.69 -16.93
C VAL A 514 -5.16 17.37 -16.74
N ASN A 515 -5.74 16.58 -17.64
CA ASN A 515 -7.13 16.15 -17.57
C ASN A 515 -7.30 14.65 -17.28
N TRP A 516 -6.19 13.89 -17.18
CA TRP A 516 -6.19 12.46 -16.89
C TRP A 516 -5.24 12.09 -15.76
N LEU A 517 -5.71 11.17 -14.91
CA LEU A 517 -4.87 10.42 -13.98
C LEU A 517 -4.99 8.92 -14.31
N ILE A 518 -3.86 8.26 -14.48
CA ILE A 518 -3.78 6.80 -14.60
C ILE A 518 -3.26 6.24 -13.29
N LEU A 519 -4.05 5.37 -12.68
CA LEU A 519 -3.67 4.61 -11.50
C LEU A 519 -3.17 3.24 -11.94
N SER A 520 -2.05 2.80 -11.40
CA SER A 520 -1.43 1.50 -11.68
C SER A 520 -1.57 0.57 -10.47
N PRO A 521 -2.78 0.02 -10.20
CA PRO A 521 -2.95 -0.94 -9.11
C PRO A 521 -2.22 -2.24 -9.42
N THR A 522 -1.64 -2.83 -8.38
CA THR A 522 -0.86 -4.06 -8.51
C THR A 522 -1.52 -5.25 -7.83
N TRP A 523 -1.17 -6.45 -8.31
CA TRP A 523 -1.18 -7.69 -7.58
C TRP A 523 0.20 -8.31 -7.66
N THR A 524 0.60 -9.04 -6.63
CA THR A 524 1.95 -9.60 -6.53
C THR A 524 1.97 -11.07 -6.95
N PHE A 525 2.94 -11.45 -7.78
CA PHE A 525 3.29 -12.86 -7.97
C PHE A 525 3.94 -13.39 -6.70
N THR A 526 3.20 -14.20 -5.97
CA THR A 526 3.66 -14.79 -4.72
C THR A 526 4.29 -16.17 -4.89
N ASN A 527 4.16 -16.77 -6.07
CA ASN A 527 4.81 -18.01 -6.48
C ASN A 527 4.98 -18.03 -8.00
N ASP A 528 6.05 -18.67 -8.49
CA ASP A 528 6.37 -18.80 -9.90
C ASP A 528 5.94 -20.16 -10.49
N THR A 529 5.87 -21.22 -9.66
CA THR A 529 5.55 -22.58 -10.11
C THR A 529 4.75 -23.35 -9.03
N PRO A 530 3.39 -23.45 -9.19
CA PRO A 530 2.55 -22.79 -10.19
C PRO A 530 2.54 -21.26 -10.03
N PRO A 531 2.27 -20.49 -11.08
CA PRO A 531 2.20 -19.04 -10.95
C PRO A 531 0.97 -18.63 -10.12
N ILE A 532 1.19 -17.91 -9.03
CA ILE A 532 0.12 -17.37 -8.17
C ILE A 532 0.21 -15.86 -8.20
N LEU A 533 -0.80 -15.22 -8.75
CA LEU A 533 -0.96 -13.76 -8.81
C LEU A 533 -2.17 -13.36 -7.98
N GLU A 534 -1.94 -12.60 -6.91
CA GLU A 534 -2.96 -12.26 -5.93
C GLU A 534 -2.67 -10.92 -5.23
N PRO A 535 -3.69 -10.21 -4.71
CA PRO A 535 -3.47 -8.98 -3.96
C PRO A 535 -2.85 -9.29 -2.60
N GLN A 536 -1.75 -8.60 -2.27
CA GLN A 536 -1.05 -8.75 -1.00
C GLN A 536 -1.26 -7.50 -0.12
N PRO A 537 -1.89 -7.64 1.07
CA PRO A 537 -1.93 -6.55 2.04
C PRO A 537 -0.51 -6.01 2.31
N SER A 538 -0.39 -4.70 2.50
CA SER A 538 0.86 -3.95 2.68
C SER A 538 1.84 -3.88 1.48
N GLN A 539 1.51 -4.49 0.36
CA GLN A 539 2.32 -4.39 -0.88
C GLN A 539 1.50 -3.85 -2.05
N ASP A 540 0.22 -4.20 -2.10
CA ASP A 540 -0.67 -3.85 -3.20
C ASP A 540 -1.76 -2.88 -2.73
N MET A 541 -2.21 -2.01 -3.64
CA MET A 541 -3.32 -1.12 -3.38
C MET A 541 -4.63 -1.93 -3.35
N LEU A 542 -5.16 -2.15 -2.15
CA LEU A 542 -6.38 -2.93 -1.97
C LEU A 542 -7.63 -2.19 -2.45
N TRP A 543 -8.73 -2.93 -2.59
CA TRP A 543 -10.02 -2.42 -3.07
C TRP A 543 -10.44 -1.07 -2.46
N PRO A 544 -10.48 -0.87 -1.12
CA PRO A 544 -10.98 0.38 -0.56
C PRO A 544 -10.14 1.59 -0.94
N THR A 545 -8.81 1.46 -0.87
CA THR A 545 -7.85 2.51 -1.22
C THR A 545 -7.93 2.87 -2.70
N LEU A 546 -8.04 1.87 -3.59
CA LEU A 546 -8.18 2.09 -5.01
C LEU A 546 -9.48 2.83 -5.35
N ILE A 547 -10.62 2.40 -4.80
CA ILE A 547 -11.92 3.05 -5.00
C ILE A 547 -11.88 4.50 -4.49
N ASN A 548 -11.32 4.73 -3.31
CA ASN A 548 -11.20 6.07 -2.74
C ASN A 548 -10.31 6.98 -3.62
N SER A 549 -9.19 6.50 -4.10
CA SER A 549 -8.29 7.24 -5.00
C SER A 549 -8.97 7.59 -6.32
N ILE A 550 -9.71 6.65 -6.92
CA ILE A 550 -10.50 6.91 -8.14
C ILE A 550 -11.54 8.01 -7.89
N ARG A 551 -12.33 7.89 -6.81
CA ARG A 551 -13.38 8.87 -6.48
C ARG A 551 -12.81 10.25 -6.17
N THR A 552 -11.69 10.31 -5.47
CA THR A 552 -10.99 11.56 -5.18
C THR A 552 -10.56 12.25 -6.47
N ALA A 553 -9.93 11.54 -7.39
CA ALA A 553 -9.50 12.09 -8.68
C ALA A 553 -10.69 12.56 -9.54
N GLN A 554 -11.77 11.76 -9.61
CA GLN A 554 -13.00 12.13 -10.32
C GLN A 554 -13.67 13.35 -9.67
N GLY A 555 -13.70 13.42 -8.33
CA GLY A 555 -14.23 14.57 -7.58
C GLY A 555 -13.49 15.87 -7.87
N GLN A 556 -12.22 15.78 -8.24
CA GLN A 556 -11.39 16.91 -8.67
C GLN A 556 -11.47 17.21 -10.18
N GLY A 557 -12.33 16.50 -10.91
CA GLY A 557 -12.58 16.71 -12.33
C GLY A 557 -11.60 16.01 -13.28
N LEU A 558 -10.75 15.10 -12.77
CA LEU A 558 -9.86 14.28 -13.60
C LEU A 558 -10.64 13.08 -14.19
N LYS A 559 -10.37 12.76 -15.45
CA LYS A 559 -10.71 11.45 -16.01
C LYS A 559 -9.73 10.42 -15.48
N VAL A 560 -10.22 9.27 -15.08
CA VAL A 560 -9.37 8.21 -14.50
C VAL A 560 -9.23 7.05 -15.47
N GLY A 561 -8.01 6.59 -15.66
CA GLY A 561 -7.66 5.32 -16.29
C GLY A 561 -7.08 4.34 -15.27
N LEU A 562 -7.24 3.05 -15.50
CA LEU A 562 -6.54 2.01 -14.77
C LEU A 562 -5.52 1.33 -15.68
N TYR A 563 -4.31 1.15 -15.16
CA TYR A 563 -3.26 0.38 -15.79
C TYR A 563 -2.75 -0.66 -14.79
N PRO A 564 -3.47 -1.79 -14.62
CA PRO A 564 -3.08 -2.83 -13.67
C PRO A 564 -1.75 -3.47 -14.09
N GLU A 565 -0.80 -3.50 -13.17
CA GLU A 565 0.52 -4.09 -13.35
C GLU A 565 0.78 -5.18 -12.30
N PRO A 566 1.30 -6.37 -12.69
CA PRO A 566 1.74 -7.34 -11.70
C PRO A 566 3.08 -6.94 -11.08
N ASN A 567 3.21 -7.10 -9.76
CA ASN A 567 4.50 -7.05 -9.08
C ASN A 567 5.19 -8.41 -9.20
N PHE A 568 6.45 -8.40 -9.59
CA PHE A 568 7.29 -9.59 -9.65
C PHE A 568 8.25 -9.61 -8.45
N PRO A 569 8.52 -10.78 -7.85
CA PRO A 569 9.46 -10.89 -6.73
C PRO A 569 10.90 -10.56 -7.13
N ASP A 570 11.23 -10.79 -8.40
CA ASP A 570 12.52 -10.54 -9.03
C ASP A 570 12.35 -9.65 -10.26
N GLN A 571 13.45 -9.34 -10.94
CA GLN A 571 13.35 -8.65 -12.23
C GLN A 571 12.51 -9.49 -13.21
N VAL A 572 11.66 -8.82 -13.98
CA VAL A 572 10.67 -9.46 -14.87
C VAL A 572 11.30 -10.50 -15.79
N GLY A 573 12.43 -10.17 -16.41
CA GLY A 573 13.15 -11.10 -17.30
C GLY A 573 13.69 -12.34 -16.58
N GLN A 574 14.21 -12.18 -15.37
CA GLN A 574 14.68 -13.28 -14.53
C GLN A 574 13.51 -14.19 -14.13
N TRP A 575 12.42 -13.62 -13.63
CA TRP A 575 11.22 -14.37 -13.27
C TRP A 575 10.71 -15.23 -14.44
N TRP A 576 10.62 -14.64 -15.64
CA TRP A 576 10.24 -15.38 -16.85
C TRP A 576 11.22 -16.49 -17.20
N SER A 577 12.53 -16.29 -17.01
CA SER A 577 13.54 -17.30 -17.32
C SER A 577 13.49 -18.51 -16.38
N GLU A 578 13.14 -18.28 -15.11
CA GLU A 578 13.09 -19.29 -14.04
C GLU A 578 11.79 -20.09 -14.04
N ALA A 579 10.69 -19.49 -14.49
CA ALA A 579 9.37 -20.13 -14.56
C ALA A 579 9.39 -21.40 -15.42
N SER A 580 8.62 -22.43 -15.03
CA SER A 580 8.64 -23.74 -15.71
C SER A 580 8.07 -23.70 -17.13
N ARG A 581 7.08 -22.84 -17.39
CA ARG A 581 6.45 -22.60 -18.70
C ARG A 581 6.04 -23.86 -19.47
N ASP A 582 5.72 -24.94 -18.76
CA ASP A 582 5.06 -26.11 -19.36
C ASP A 582 3.56 -25.82 -19.60
N TYR A 583 2.85 -26.76 -20.25
CA TYR A 583 1.44 -26.52 -20.59
C TYR A 583 0.53 -26.30 -19.35
N PRO A 584 0.63 -27.08 -18.26
CA PRO A 584 -0.12 -26.81 -17.03
C PRO A 584 0.18 -25.44 -16.43
N TRP A 585 1.46 -25.02 -16.44
CA TRP A 585 1.89 -23.71 -15.98
C TRP A 585 1.20 -22.58 -16.78
N TRP A 586 1.19 -22.68 -18.11
CA TRP A 586 0.53 -21.70 -18.97
C TRP A 586 -0.98 -21.64 -18.74
N VAL A 587 -1.64 -22.76 -18.47
CA VAL A 587 -3.07 -22.77 -18.12
C VAL A 587 -3.30 -21.96 -16.85
N SER A 588 -2.48 -22.20 -15.82
CA SER A 588 -2.55 -21.45 -14.55
C SER A 588 -2.24 -19.97 -14.74
N PHE A 589 -1.20 -19.64 -15.51
CA PHE A 589 -0.83 -18.24 -15.78
C PHE A 589 -1.99 -17.46 -16.43
N PHE A 590 -2.59 -18.00 -17.50
CA PHE A 590 -3.72 -17.32 -18.17
C PHE A 590 -4.96 -17.23 -17.28
N GLU A 591 -5.20 -18.22 -16.43
CA GLU A 591 -6.30 -18.16 -15.47
C GLU A 591 -6.07 -17.03 -14.46
N ARG A 592 -4.89 -16.98 -13.84
CA ARG A 592 -4.53 -15.97 -12.84
C ARG A 592 -4.51 -14.55 -13.41
N TYR A 593 -3.87 -14.38 -14.56
CA TYR A 593 -3.85 -13.10 -15.22
C TYR A 593 -5.25 -12.64 -15.66
N SER A 594 -6.09 -13.56 -16.11
CA SER A 594 -7.49 -13.27 -16.43
C SER A 594 -8.25 -12.79 -15.20
N ASN A 595 -8.11 -13.47 -14.06
CA ASN A 595 -8.75 -13.05 -12.81
C ASN A 595 -8.29 -11.64 -12.37
N PHE A 596 -7.00 -11.35 -12.49
CA PHE A 596 -6.43 -10.03 -12.23
C PHE A 596 -7.07 -8.93 -13.08
N ILE A 597 -7.12 -9.13 -14.38
CA ILE A 597 -7.70 -8.15 -15.32
C ILE A 597 -9.22 -8.04 -15.14
N LEU A 598 -9.93 -9.14 -14.92
CA LEU A 598 -11.39 -9.14 -14.73
C LEU A 598 -11.80 -8.48 -13.40
N HIS A 599 -10.98 -8.60 -12.35
CA HIS A 599 -11.14 -7.84 -11.12
C HIS A 599 -11.10 -6.33 -11.41
N HIS A 600 -10.06 -5.87 -12.08
CA HIS A 600 -9.91 -4.44 -12.40
C HIS A 600 -10.95 -3.93 -13.41
N ALA A 601 -11.43 -4.79 -14.31
CA ALA A 601 -12.55 -4.46 -15.18
C ALA A 601 -13.86 -4.23 -14.41
N LYS A 602 -14.08 -5.01 -13.33
CA LYS A 602 -15.22 -4.80 -12.43
C LYS A 602 -15.05 -3.51 -11.62
N VAL A 603 -13.86 -3.25 -11.07
CA VAL A 603 -13.52 -1.95 -10.43
C VAL A 603 -13.82 -0.79 -11.36
N ALA A 604 -13.31 -0.84 -12.59
CA ALA A 604 -13.49 0.20 -13.59
C ALA A 604 -14.98 0.43 -13.92
N SER A 605 -15.76 -0.64 -13.98
CA SER A 605 -17.20 -0.58 -14.19
C SER A 605 -17.93 0.08 -13.02
N ASP A 606 -17.64 -0.35 -11.80
CA ASP A 606 -18.32 0.13 -10.58
C ASP A 606 -18.01 1.59 -10.26
N THR A 607 -16.85 2.07 -10.69
CA THR A 607 -16.42 3.46 -10.50
C THR A 607 -16.65 4.38 -11.69
N ASN A 608 -17.18 3.86 -12.79
CA ASN A 608 -17.28 4.59 -14.07
C ASN A 608 -15.92 5.16 -14.52
N THR A 609 -14.83 4.40 -14.29
CA THR A 609 -13.50 4.74 -14.78
C THR A 609 -13.51 4.80 -16.31
N THR A 610 -12.78 5.76 -16.90
CA THR A 610 -12.88 6.09 -18.33
C THR A 610 -12.18 5.07 -19.23
N SER A 611 -11.00 4.55 -18.81
CA SER A 611 -10.22 3.59 -19.58
C SER A 611 -9.61 2.49 -18.73
N LEU A 612 -9.33 1.35 -19.36
CA LEU A 612 -8.62 0.21 -18.76
C LEU A 612 -7.57 -0.29 -19.76
N ILE A 613 -6.29 -0.28 -19.35
CA ILE A 613 -5.16 -0.76 -20.14
C ILE A 613 -4.91 -2.21 -19.70
N LEU A 614 -4.89 -3.17 -20.64
CA LEU A 614 -4.97 -4.59 -20.32
C LEU A 614 -3.63 -5.30 -20.23
N GLY A 615 -2.55 -4.70 -20.73
CA GLY A 615 -1.24 -5.33 -20.74
C GLY A 615 -0.12 -4.36 -21.06
N GLY A 616 1.11 -4.83 -20.87
CA GLY A 616 2.33 -4.06 -21.05
C GLY A 616 3.53 -4.96 -21.36
N ASP A 617 4.74 -4.43 -21.24
CA ASP A 617 6.00 -5.10 -21.63
C ASP A 617 6.26 -6.39 -20.89
N TRP A 618 5.84 -6.49 -19.64
CA TRP A 618 5.98 -7.71 -18.83
C TRP A 618 5.29 -8.94 -19.43
N LEU A 619 4.39 -8.76 -20.39
CA LEU A 619 3.67 -9.84 -21.07
C LEU A 619 4.34 -10.32 -22.36
N LYS A 620 5.45 -9.74 -22.79
CA LYS A 620 6.13 -10.12 -24.04
C LYS A 620 6.28 -11.64 -24.20
N PRO A 621 6.69 -12.42 -23.17
CA PRO A 621 6.75 -13.88 -23.28
C PRO A 621 5.40 -14.58 -23.40
N ALA A 622 4.31 -13.97 -22.94
CA ALA A 622 2.96 -14.56 -22.98
C ALA A 622 2.16 -14.20 -24.25
N LEU A 623 2.71 -13.36 -25.12
CA LEU A 623 2.08 -12.99 -26.39
C LEU A 623 2.23 -14.13 -27.42
N PRO A 624 1.38 -14.19 -28.46
CA PRO A 624 1.55 -15.15 -29.57
C PRO A 624 2.95 -15.07 -30.18
N GLY A 625 3.67 -16.19 -30.17
CA GLY A 625 5.07 -16.24 -30.61
C GLY A 625 6.06 -15.59 -29.63
N GLY A 626 5.71 -15.48 -28.36
CA GLY A 626 6.48 -14.80 -27.32
C GLY A 626 7.92 -15.31 -27.18
N LEU A 627 8.82 -14.36 -26.91
CA LEU A 627 10.24 -14.61 -26.71
C LEU A 627 10.65 -14.13 -25.31
N LEU A 628 11.64 -14.80 -24.74
CA LEU A 628 12.36 -14.34 -23.56
C LEU A 628 13.37 -13.25 -23.93
N ASP A 629 13.98 -12.62 -22.94
CA ASP A 629 14.95 -11.53 -23.15
C ASP A 629 16.24 -11.99 -23.89
N ASP A 630 16.59 -13.28 -23.76
CA ASP A 630 17.69 -13.89 -24.50
C ASP A 630 17.33 -14.25 -25.94
N GLY A 631 16.10 -13.98 -26.38
CA GLY A 631 15.59 -14.30 -27.71
C GLY A 631 15.10 -15.75 -27.88
N SER A 632 15.16 -16.58 -26.83
CA SER A 632 14.66 -17.95 -26.90
C SER A 632 13.12 -17.98 -26.83
N PRO A 633 12.46 -19.00 -27.44
CA PRO A 633 11.01 -19.14 -27.36
C PRO A 633 10.53 -19.32 -25.91
N SER A 634 9.48 -18.60 -25.53
CA SER A 634 8.84 -18.74 -24.22
C SER A 634 8.04 -20.03 -24.03
N ASN A 635 7.83 -20.79 -25.11
CA ASN A 635 6.95 -21.96 -25.19
C ASN A 635 5.47 -21.63 -24.89
N VAL A 636 5.05 -20.39 -25.16
CA VAL A 636 3.64 -20.00 -25.04
C VAL A 636 2.76 -20.91 -25.93
N PRO A 637 1.58 -21.36 -25.45
CA PRO A 637 0.70 -22.23 -26.23
C PRO A 637 0.29 -21.62 -27.56
N GLN A 638 0.12 -22.45 -28.58
CA GLN A 638 -0.28 -22.00 -29.94
C GLN A 638 -1.65 -21.31 -29.95
N ASP A 639 -2.50 -21.57 -28.97
CA ASP A 639 -3.80 -20.94 -28.79
C ASP A 639 -3.76 -19.61 -28.01
N ALA A 640 -2.56 -19.03 -27.76
CA ALA A 640 -2.39 -17.81 -27.00
C ALA A 640 -3.25 -16.64 -27.52
N GLU A 641 -3.31 -16.44 -28.84
CA GLU A 641 -4.18 -15.41 -29.42
C GLU A 641 -5.65 -15.61 -29.04
N VAL A 642 -6.14 -16.83 -29.11
CA VAL A 642 -7.51 -17.17 -28.74
C VAL A 642 -7.77 -16.85 -27.27
N ARG A 643 -6.82 -17.16 -26.39
CA ARG A 643 -6.89 -16.87 -24.95
C ARG A 643 -6.97 -15.35 -24.70
N TRP A 644 -6.12 -14.56 -25.33
CA TRP A 644 -6.15 -13.09 -25.23
C TRP A 644 -7.46 -12.51 -25.75
N ARG A 645 -7.93 -12.93 -26.92
CA ARG A 645 -9.23 -12.50 -27.46
C ARG A 645 -10.40 -12.85 -26.55
N ASN A 646 -10.37 -14.04 -25.96
CA ASN A 646 -11.37 -14.47 -24.98
C ASN A 646 -11.34 -13.58 -23.72
N LEU A 647 -10.16 -13.25 -23.20
CA LEU A 647 -10.03 -12.34 -22.07
C LEU A 647 -10.61 -10.94 -22.41
N ILE A 648 -10.21 -10.35 -23.52
CA ILE A 648 -10.72 -9.04 -23.98
C ILE A 648 -12.25 -9.08 -24.10
N GLN A 649 -12.81 -10.15 -24.67
CA GLN A 649 -14.26 -10.32 -24.77
C GLN A 649 -14.94 -10.43 -23.40
N GLN A 650 -14.34 -11.12 -22.43
CA GLN A 650 -14.86 -11.19 -21.05
C GLN A 650 -14.81 -9.82 -20.36
N VAL A 651 -13.74 -9.05 -20.57
CA VAL A 651 -13.64 -7.66 -20.09
C VAL A 651 -14.76 -6.82 -20.69
N ARG A 652 -14.99 -6.90 -21.99
CA ARG A 652 -16.08 -6.16 -22.68
C ARG A 652 -17.49 -6.48 -22.16
N LYS A 653 -17.71 -7.67 -21.64
CA LYS A 653 -18.99 -8.03 -21.01
C LYS A 653 -19.20 -7.26 -19.70
N ARG A 654 -18.12 -7.00 -18.94
CA ARG A 654 -18.15 -6.36 -17.62
C ARG A 654 -17.97 -4.84 -17.67
N TYR A 655 -17.14 -4.35 -18.58
CA TYR A 655 -16.75 -2.94 -18.69
C TYR A 655 -17.03 -2.38 -20.08
N LYS A 656 -17.62 -1.16 -20.13
CA LYS A 656 -18.06 -0.49 -21.36
C LYS A 656 -17.22 0.73 -21.74
N GLY A 657 -16.26 1.11 -20.90
CA GLY A 657 -15.32 2.19 -21.22
C GLY A 657 -14.28 1.79 -22.27
N THR A 658 -13.31 2.67 -22.48
CA THR A 658 -12.22 2.48 -23.43
C THR A 658 -11.30 1.35 -22.97
N LEU A 659 -11.08 0.34 -23.82
CA LEU A 659 -10.05 -0.66 -23.61
C LEU A 659 -8.80 -0.29 -24.38
N ALA A 660 -7.64 -0.36 -23.71
CA ALA A 660 -6.37 -0.07 -24.34
C ALA A 660 -5.38 -1.21 -24.16
N TRP A 661 -4.35 -1.21 -24.98
CA TRP A 661 -3.19 -2.08 -24.86
C TRP A 661 -1.91 -1.24 -24.92
N ALA A 662 -0.92 -1.52 -24.07
CA ALA A 662 0.37 -0.86 -24.09
C ALA A 662 1.41 -1.70 -24.86
N LEU A 663 2.20 -1.02 -25.69
CA LEU A 663 3.28 -1.61 -26.50
C LEU A 663 4.55 -0.81 -26.32
N SER A 664 5.68 -1.49 -26.10
CA SER A 664 6.98 -0.85 -26.08
C SER A 664 7.44 -0.42 -27.48
N TYR A 665 8.08 0.72 -27.54
CA TYR A 665 8.84 1.13 -28.70
C TYR A 665 10.33 0.71 -28.53
N PRO A 666 10.98 0.11 -29.54
CA PRO A 666 10.46 -0.18 -30.90
C PRO A 666 9.86 -1.58 -31.06
N ASP A 667 10.07 -2.50 -30.14
CA ASP A 667 9.81 -3.94 -30.34
C ASP A 667 8.32 -4.27 -30.51
N GLY A 668 7.47 -3.65 -29.68
CA GLY A 668 6.03 -3.90 -29.70
C GLY A 668 5.34 -3.42 -30.99
N ILE A 669 5.89 -2.38 -31.65
CA ILE A 669 5.35 -1.90 -32.93
C ILE A 669 5.84 -2.70 -34.13
N LYS A 670 7.04 -3.32 -34.03
CA LYS A 670 7.57 -4.17 -35.09
C LYS A 670 6.85 -5.51 -35.21
N ASN A 671 6.45 -6.06 -34.07
CA ASN A 671 5.75 -7.33 -33.95
C ASN A 671 4.47 -7.18 -33.12
N PRO A 672 3.49 -6.43 -33.63
CA PRO A 672 2.28 -6.15 -32.87
C PRO A 672 1.45 -7.42 -32.62
N PRO A 673 0.87 -7.58 -31.43
CA PRO A 673 -0.04 -8.68 -31.15
C PRO A 673 -1.21 -8.71 -32.14
N PRO A 674 -1.60 -9.86 -32.66
CA PRO A 674 -2.63 -9.96 -33.70
C PRO A 674 -4.03 -9.59 -33.24
N PHE A 675 -4.26 -9.45 -31.94
CA PHE A 675 -5.54 -9.11 -31.33
C PHE A 675 -5.77 -7.60 -31.07
N LEU A 676 -4.91 -6.71 -31.56
CA LEU A 676 -5.05 -5.26 -31.35
C LEU A 676 -6.34 -4.67 -31.95
N ASP A 677 -6.93 -5.33 -32.92
CA ASP A 677 -8.26 -5.00 -33.47
C ASP A 677 -9.39 -5.12 -32.43
N ALA A 678 -9.17 -5.86 -31.33
CA ALA A 678 -10.15 -6.06 -30.26
C ALA A 678 -10.14 -4.95 -29.19
N VAL A 679 -9.13 -4.06 -29.18
CA VAL A 679 -9.05 -2.90 -28.27
C VAL A 679 -9.38 -1.59 -29.00
N ASP A 680 -9.63 -0.52 -28.23
CA ASP A 680 -10.06 0.78 -28.78
C ASP A 680 -8.91 1.75 -28.95
N GLN A 681 -7.81 1.58 -28.20
CA GLN A 681 -6.72 2.53 -28.12
C GLN A 681 -5.39 1.83 -27.85
N ILE A 682 -4.30 2.40 -28.32
CA ILE A 682 -2.94 1.89 -28.12
C ILE A 682 -2.13 2.93 -27.33
N TYR A 683 -1.45 2.48 -26.29
CA TYR A 683 -0.43 3.25 -25.59
C TYR A 683 0.94 2.79 -26.07
N ILE A 684 1.76 3.74 -26.53
CA ILE A 684 3.16 3.46 -26.87
C ILE A 684 4.03 3.83 -25.67
N LEU A 685 4.59 2.84 -25.00
CA LEU A 685 5.57 3.03 -23.92
C LEU A 685 6.85 3.62 -24.56
N TRP A 686 7.03 4.90 -24.32
CA TRP A 686 7.97 5.72 -25.07
C TRP A 686 9.20 6.05 -24.24
N SER A 687 10.30 5.37 -24.53
CA SER A 687 11.67 5.70 -24.12
C SER A 687 12.61 5.71 -25.34
N ALA A 688 12.09 6.17 -26.49
CA ALA A 688 12.80 6.15 -27.75
C ALA A 688 14.10 6.94 -27.68
N PRO A 689 15.18 6.50 -28.37
CA PRO A 689 16.42 7.26 -28.44
C PRO A 689 16.25 8.57 -29.22
N LEU A 690 16.31 9.69 -28.51
CA LEU A 690 16.23 11.03 -29.09
C LEU A 690 17.59 11.65 -29.30
N ALA A 691 18.59 11.15 -28.61
CA ALA A 691 19.98 11.66 -28.64
C ALA A 691 20.98 10.52 -28.76
N SER A 692 22.18 10.81 -29.22
CA SER A 692 23.32 9.87 -29.22
C SER A 692 24.33 10.17 -28.12
N GLN A 693 24.16 11.29 -27.41
CA GLN A 693 25.01 11.74 -26.32
C GLN A 693 24.22 12.65 -25.37
N PRO A 694 24.65 12.82 -24.12
CA PRO A 694 23.98 13.72 -23.18
C PRO A 694 24.07 15.19 -23.64
N ASN A 695 23.16 16.02 -23.13
CA ASN A 695 23.08 17.44 -23.43
C ASN A 695 22.95 17.76 -24.94
N THR A 696 22.32 16.85 -25.70
CA THR A 696 21.94 17.12 -27.09
C THR A 696 20.91 18.27 -27.12
N ALA A 697 20.98 19.13 -28.13
CA ALA A 697 20.07 20.26 -28.28
C ALA A 697 18.60 19.76 -28.37
N MET A 698 17.67 20.43 -27.69
CA MET A 698 16.26 20.07 -27.69
C MET A 698 15.67 20.02 -29.10
N SER A 699 16.11 20.92 -30.02
CA SER A 699 15.69 20.92 -31.42
C SER A 699 16.08 19.64 -32.19
N ASP A 700 17.23 19.07 -31.86
CA ASP A 700 17.72 17.87 -32.52
C ASP A 700 16.92 16.64 -31.96
N MET A 701 16.67 16.61 -30.65
CA MET A 701 15.81 15.63 -30.03
C MET A 701 14.37 15.71 -30.59
N GLN A 702 13.83 16.92 -30.80
CA GLN A 702 12.53 17.13 -31.42
C GLN A 702 12.49 16.59 -32.84
N SER A 703 13.53 16.90 -33.63
CA SER A 703 13.64 16.42 -35.01
C SER A 703 13.68 14.89 -35.06
N GLN A 704 14.38 14.25 -34.14
CA GLN A 704 14.45 12.79 -34.02
C GLN A 704 13.09 12.20 -33.58
N ALA A 705 12.43 12.79 -32.57
CA ALA A 705 11.10 12.38 -32.15
C ALA A 705 10.09 12.45 -33.30
N ASN A 706 10.14 13.57 -34.06
CA ASN A 706 9.27 13.80 -35.22
C ASN A 706 9.53 12.78 -36.33
N LEU A 707 10.79 12.45 -36.59
CA LEU A 707 11.19 11.42 -37.55
C LEU A 707 10.60 10.05 -37.18
N ILE A 708 10.73 9.62 -35.92
CA ILE A 708 10.19 8.36 -35.45
C ILE A 708 8.67 8.36 -35.52
N MET A 709 8.00 9.43 -35.07
CA MET A 709 6.54 9.55 -35.12
C MET A 709 5.99 9.48 -36.55
N SER A 710 6.64 10.15 -37.50
CA SER A 710 6.19 10.20 -38.89
C SER A 710 6.54 8.95 -39.69
N GLN A 711 7.71 8.35 -39.47
CA GLN A 711 8.21 7.25 -40.31
C GLN A 711 7.92 5.86 -39.74
N GLU A 712 7.75 5.73 -38.42
CA GLU A 712 7.52 4.43 -37.78
C GLU A 712 6.13 4.34 -37.14
N LEU A 713 5.76 5.34 -36.31
CA LEU A 713 4.48 5.27 -35.58
C LEU A 713 3.26 5.57 -36.44
N LEU A 714 3.35 6.51 -37.39
CA LEU A 714 2.22 6.83 -38.26
C LEU A 714 1.85 5.65 -39.19
N PRO A 715 2.81 4.96 -39.87
CA PRO A 715 2.49 3.74 -40.61
C PRO A 715 1.90 2.64 -39.72
N PHE A 716 2.44 2.44 -38.51
CA PHE A 716 1.89 1.51 -37.53
C PHE A 716 0.45 1.88 -37.16
N GLN A 717 0.17 3.15 -36.80
CA GLN A 717 -1.17 3.62 -36.49
C GLN A 717 -2.15 3.40 -37.63
N GLN A 718 -1.72 3.64 -38.87
CA GLN A 718 -2.54 3.38 -40.08
C GLN A 718 -2.83 1.88 -40.28
N GLN A 719 -1.87 1.02 -39.92
CA GLN A 719 -2.05 -0.42 -39.98
C GLN A 719 -3.05 -0.93 -38.95
N VAL A 720 -2.95 -0.47 -37.69
CA VAL A 720 -3.82 -0.95 -36.61
C VAL A 720 -5.16 -0.23 -36.55
N ASP A 721 -5.28 0.94 -37.18
CA ASP A 721 -6.47 1.81 -37.23
C ASP A 721 -7.05 2.09 -35.83
N ARG A 722 -6.16 2.49 -34.91
CA ARG A 722 -6.52 2.84 -33.52
C ARG A 722 -5.86 4.15 -33.11
N PRO A 723 -6.54 4.98 -32.28
CA PRO A 723 -5.90 6.14 -31.65
C PRO A 723 -4.67 5.73 -30.84
N VAL A 724 -3.59 6.52 -30.97
CA VAL A 724 -2.32 6.28 -30.28
C VAL A 724 -2.08 7.37 -29.23
N VAL A 725 -1.68 6.95 -28.03
CA VAL A 725 -1.25 7.79 -26.92
C VAL A 725 0.22 7.51 -26.64
N ILE A 726 1.02 8.55 -26.46
CA ILE A 726 2.44 8.42 -26.16
C ILE A 726 2.64 8.43 -24.63
N ALA A 727 3.06 7.29 -24.08
CA ALA A 727 3.35 7.12 -22.66
C ALA A 727 4.85 7.38 -22.40
N ILE A 728 5.18 8.62 -22.03
CA ILE A 728 6.56 9.12 -21.95
C ILE A 728 7.22 8.67 -20.67
N SER A 729 8.40 8.06 -20.78
CA SER A 729 9.20 7.53 -19.67
C SER A 729 10.69 7.79 -19.92
N TYR A 730 11.21 8.95 -19.47
CA TYR A 730 12.63 9.27 -19.48
C TYR A 730 13.16 9.45 -18.06
N PRO A 731 14.25 8.77 -17.67
CA PRO A 731 14.89 8.99 -16.39
C PRO A 731 15.63 10.34 -16.37
N SER A 732 15.76 10.94 -15.20
CA SER A 732 16.46 12.22 -15.00
C SER A 732 17.95 12.01 -14.72
N ILE A 733 18.64 11.42 -15.66
CA ILE A 733 20.09 11.13 -15.61
C ILE A 733 20.78 11.56 -16.91
N ASP A 734 22.11 11.72 -16.85
CA ASP A 734 22.91 11.79 -18.05
C ASP A 734 22.62 10.56 -18.94
N TRP A 735 22.51 10.73 -20.24
CA TRP A 735 22.12 9.70 -21.21
C TRP A 735 20.62 9.28 -21.14
N GLY A 736 19.80 9.92 -20.30
CA GLY A 736 18.39 9.54 -20.11
C GLY A 736 17.54 9.54 -21.38
N THR A 737 17.93 10.35 -22.39
CA THR A 737 17.24 10.47 -23.69
C THR A 737 17.88 9.62 -24.81
N THR A 738 18.89 8.82 -24.51
CA THR A 738 19.60 8.02 -25.53
C THR A 738 19.00 6.62 -25.77
N GLY A 739 17.93 6.28 -25.08
CA GLY A 739 17.29 4.96 -25.14
C GLY A 739 18.03 3.95 -24.27
N CYS A 740 18.79 3.03 -24.89
CA CYS A 740 19.55 2.04 -24.11
C CYS A 740 20.77 2.67 -23.43
N ILE A 741 20.76 2.70 -22.12
CA ILE A 741 21.91 3.06 -21.29
C ILE A 741 22.65 1.81 -20.91
N ALA A 742 23.84 1.61 -21.48
CA ALA A 742 24.63 0.41 -21.23
C ALA A 742 25.16 0.39 -19.79
N ILE A 743 24.91 -0.69 -19.07
CA ILE A 743 25.47 -0.99 -17.75
C ILE A 743 26.56 -2.06 -17.84
N LEU A 744 27.28 -2.32 -16.75
CA LEU A 744 28.28 -3.37 -16.67
C LEU A 744 27.63 -4.73 -17.04
N GLY A 745 28.12 -5.35 -18.12
CA GLY A 745 27.55 -6.60 -18.64
C GLY A 745 26.92 -6.50 -20.03
N GLY A 746 26.77 -5.26 -20.58
CA GLY A 746 26.32 -5.04 -21.95
C GLY A 746 24.79 -5.03 -22.14
N SER A 747 24.01 -5.19 -21.08
CA SER A 747 22.56 -5.00 -21.10
C SER A 747 22.19 -3.51 -20.92
N CYS A 748 20.99 -3.14 -21.36
CA CYS A 748 20.43 -1.83 -21.09
C CYS A 748 20.00 -1.72 -19.62
N LEU A 749 20.12 -0.51 -19.05
CA LEU A 749 19.59 -0.19 -17.72
C LEU A 749 18.08 -0.38 -17.72
N ASP A 750 17.62 -1.22 -16.80
CA ASP A 750 16.21 -1.30 -16.46
C ASP A 750 15.81 -0.09 -15.59
N TYR A 751 14.90 0.75 -16.07
CA TYR A 751 14.47 1.94 -15.35
C TYR A 751 13.70 1.62 -14.06
N ASP A 752 13.19 0.41 -13.89
CA ASP A 752 12.58 -0.05 -12.64
C ASP A 752 13.58 -0.07 -11.47
N LEU A 753 14.88 -0.20 -11.76
CA LEU A 753 15.93 -0.07 -10.75
C LEU A 753 16.08 1.35 -10.19
N LEU A 754 15.51 2.35 -10.87
CA LEU A 754 15.53 3.75 -10.45
C LEU A 754 14.25 4.16 -9.69
N ILE A 755 13.26 3.28 -9.59
CA ILE A 755 11.99 3.58 -8.89
C ILE A 755 12.23 3.64 -7.38
N PRO A 756 11.83 4.74 -6.68
CA PRO A 756 11.91 4.81 -5.23
C PRO A 756 10.98 3.80 -4.52
N PRO A 757 11.38 3.27 -3.35
CA PRO A 757 12.71 3.33 -2.76
C PRO A 757 13.63 2.27 -3.40
N SER A 758 14.73 2.72 -3.97
CA SER A 758 15.75 1.84 -4.56
C SER A 758 17.14 2.22 -4.05
N THR A 759 18.07 1.28 -4.13
CA THR A 759 19.47 1.59 -3.87
C THR A 759 19.98 2.55 -4.95
N ASP A 760 20.59 3.67 -4.54
CA ASP A 760 21.15 4.63 -5.49
C ASP A 760 22.29 4.00 -6.30
N ILE A 761 22.23 4.17 -7.62
CA ILE A 761 23.29 3.73 -8.53
C ILE A 761 24.27 4.89 -8.70
N ALA A 762 25.31 4.92 -7.87
CA ALA A 762 26.28 6.01 -7.81
C ALA A 762 27.00 6.30 -9.15
N ALA A 763 27.07 5.31 -10.05
CA ALA A 763 27.68 5.47 -11.38
C ALA A 763 26.83 6.33 -12.35
N LEU A 764 25.56 6.56 -12.03
CA LEU A 764 24.66 7.40 -12.83
C LEU A 764 24.63 8.82 -12.23
N THR A 765 24.77 9.82 -13.07
CA THR A 765 24.70 11.24 -12.67
C THR A 765 23.26 11.75 -12.85
N VAL A 766 22.72 12.44 -11.85
CA VAL A 766 21.44 13.14 -11.99
C VAL A 766 21.55 14.25 -13.02
N ASN A 767 20.60 14.29 -13.95
CA ASN A 767 20.45 15.37 -14.92
C ASN A 767 18.96 15.64 -15.15
N LEU A 768 18.41 16.53 -14.36
CA LEU A 768 16.98 16.89 -14.42
C LEU A 768 16.64 17.63 -15.72
N GLN A 769 17.61 18.39 -16.26
CA GLN A 769 17.42 19.13 -17.50
C GLN A 769 17.37 18.21 -18.72
N GLU A 770 18.11 17.11 -18.73
CA GLU A 770 18.05 16.08 -19.79
C GLU A 770 16.62 15.50 -19.90
N GLN A 771 15.99 15.17 -18.76
CA GLN A 771 14.60 14.73 -18.71
C GLN A 771 13.66 15.82 -19.24
N ALA A 772 13.80 17.07 -18.77
CA ALA A 772 12.96 18.18 -19.20
C ALA A 772 13.08 18.46 -20.71
N ASN A 773 14.28 18.38 -21.26
CA ASN A 773 14.52 18.53 -22.70
C ASN A 773 13.89 17.39 -23.51
N GLY A 774 13.99 16.14 -23.03
CA GLY A 774 13.34 14.99 -23.64
C GLY A 774 11.82 15.15 -23.68
N TYR A 775 11.20 15.58 -22.57
CA TYR A 775 9.76 15.87 -22.51
C TYR A 775 9.39 17.00 -23.48
N ASN A 776 10.12 18.12 -23.50
CA ASN A 776 9.88 19.21 -24.43
C ASN A 776 9.96 18.75 -25.89
N ALA A 777 10.97 17.98 -26.24
CA ALA A 777 11.18 17.47 -27.58
C ALA A 777 10.02 16.57 -28.06
N VAL A 778 9.58 15.65 -27.20
CA VAL A 778 8.46 14.74 -27.52
C VAL A 778 7.15 15.52 -27.64
N LEU A 779 6.86 16.45 -26.71
CA LEU A 779 5.61 17.23 -26.73
C LEU A 779 5.57 18.22 -27.90
N ALA A 780 6.71 18.78 -28.29
CA ALA A 780 6.82 19.58 -29.51
C ALA A 780 6.58 18.73 -30.76
N ALA A 781 7.11 17.52 -30.83
CA ALA A 781 6.83 16.59 -31.93
C ALA A 781 5.36 16.15 -31.97
N ILE A 782 4.72 15.93 -30.81
CA ILE A 782 3.27 15.67 -30.73
C ILE A 782 2.47 16.85 -31.27
N ASN A 783 2.89 18.09 -31.00
CA ASN A 783 2.22 19.27 -31.54
C ASN A 783 2.22 19.29 -33.07
N GLU A 784 3.27 18.80 -33.72
CA GLU A 784 3.37 18.68 -35.19
C GLU A 784 2.62 17.46 -35.76
N ASN A 785 2.30 16.46 -34.93
CA ASN A 785 1.64 15.22 -35.33
C ASN A 785 0.19 15.16 -34.83
N GLU A 786 -0.73 15.79 -35.55
CA GLU A 786 -2.12 15.95 -35.14
C GLU A 786 -2.92 14.63 -34.98
N TRP A 787 -2.45 13.54 -35.56
CA TRP A 787 -3.05 12.22 -35.46
C TRP A 787 -2.84 11.56 -34.09
N ILE A 788 -1.89 12.05 -33.27
CA ILE A 788 -1.65 11.54 -31.92
C ILE A 788 -2.78 12.00 -30.99
N ALA A 789 -3.39 11.04 -30.29
CA ALA A 789 -4.58 11.27 -29.46
C ALA A 789 -4.24 11.83 -28.07
N GLY A 790 -2.97 11.76 -27.65
CA GLY A 790 -2.57 12.28 -26.35
C GLY A 790 -1.19 11.86 -25.90
N PHE A 791 -0.83 12.29 -24.68
CA PHE A 791 0.35 11.84 -23.98
C PHE A 791 0.05 11.53 -22.51
N VAL A 792 0.87 10.70 -21.90
CA VAL A 792 0.86 10.41 -20.46
C VAL A 792 2.30 10.37 -19.96
N SER A 793 2.61 11.09 -18.89
CA SER A 793 3.89 10.96 -18.18
C SER A 793 3.82 9.77 -17.24
N MET A 794 4.74 8.82 -17.39
CA MET A 794 4.78 7.57 -16.64
C MET A 794 5.64 7.67 -15.38
N GLY A 795 5.34 6.86 -14.38
CA GLY A 795 6.20 6.65 -13.21
C GLY A 795 6.15 7.75 -12.16
N TYR A 796 5.09 8.58 -12.15
CA TYR A 796 4.95 9.66 -11.16
C TYR A 796 4.94 9.11 -9.74
N TYR A 797 5.91 9.53 -8.92
CA TYR A 797 5.99 9.15 -7.51
C TYR A 797 5.04 10.01 -6.68
N PRO A 798 3.93 9.45 -6.13
CA PRO A 798 2.87 10.26 -5.55
C PRO A 798 3.24 10.93 -4.22
N PRO A 799 3.91 10.26 -3.24
CA PRO A 799 3.95 10.75 -1.87
C PRO A 799 4.68 12.08 -1.69
N SER A 800 5.82 12.25 -2.34
CA SER A 800 6.66 13.43 -2.13
C SER A 800 7.39 13.87 -3.40
N THR A 801 7.78 15.14 -3.44
CA THR A 801 8.61 15.67 -4.51
C THR A 801 10.03 15.13 -4.40
N LEU A 802 10.57 14.56 -5.49
CA LEU A 802 11.91 13.99 -5.55
C LEU A 802 12.63 14.42 -6.82
N GLN A 803 13.84 14.95 -6.69
CA GLN A 803 14.74 15.25 -7.81
C GLN A 803 15.75 14.12 -8.02
N ASP A 804 15.27 12.89 -7.88
CA ASP A 804 16.04 11.65 -8.02
C ASP A 804 16.31 11.28 -9.48
N LYS A 805 16.87 10.11 -9.71
CA LYS A 805 17.23 9.57 -11.03
C LYS A 805 16.07 8.92 -11.79
N SER A 806 14.90 8.77 -11.14
CA SER A 806 13.76 8.03 -11.70
C SER A 806 13.07 8.76 -12.86
N THR A 807 12.14 8.07 -13.49
CA THR A 807 11.28 8.62 -14.55
C THR A 807 10.20 9.57 -14.03
N SER A 808 9.95 9.58 -12.70
CA SER A 808 9.01 10.52 -12.07
C SER A 808 9.37 11.96 -12.40
N ILE A 809 8.36 12.77 -12.72
CA ILE A 809 8.51 14.21 -12.93
C ILE A 809 8.16 15.02 -11.67
N HIS A 810 7.68 14.39 -10.60
CA HIS A 810 7.23 15.08 -9.40
C HIS A 810 8.37 15.80 -8.68
N GLY A 811 8.32 17.14 -8.65
CA GLY A 811 9.37 17.98 -8.08
C GLY A 811 10.55 18.29 -9.02
N LYS A 812 10.44 17.93 -10.29
CA LYS A 812 11.51 18.15 -11.31
C LYS A 812 11.09 19.19 -12.34
N PRO A 813 12.02 19.83 -13.07
CA PRO A 813 11.70 20.79 -14.14
C PRO A 813 10.75 20.23 -15.20
N ALA A 814 10.80 18.93 -15.48
CA ALA A 814 9.89 18.25 -16.40
C ALA A 814 8.41 18.42 -16.01
N SER A 815 8.07 18.60 -14.71
CA SER A 815 6.70 18.89 -14.29
C SER A 815 6.21 20.25 -14.81
N GLY A 816 7.08 21.27 -14.83
CA GLY A 816 6.78 22.58 -15.42
C GLY A 816 6.60 22.50 -16.94
N VAL A 817 7.35 21.62 -17.61
CA VAL A 817 7.18 21.33 -19.04
C VAL A 817 5.80 20.71 -19.28
N VAL A 818 5.44 19.69 -18.53
CA VAL A 818 4.11 19.04 -18.64
C VAL A 818 2.98 20.03 -18.35
N TRP A 819 3.14 20.88 -17.31
CA TRP A 819 2.17 21.94 -17.01
C TRP A 819 1.95 22.90 -18.20
N PHE A 820 3.04 23.39 -18.82
CA PHE A 820 2.96 24.30 -19.98
C PHE A 820 2.22 23.65 -21.16
N TRP A 821 2.65 22.44 -21.56
CA TRP A 821 2.07 21.77 -22.72
C TRP A 821 0.63 21.35 -22.49
N SER A 822 0.30 20.86 -21.27
CA SER A 822 -1.05 20.43 -20.95
C SER A 822 -2.05 21.57 -21.08
N GLN A 823 -1.81 22.73 -20.49
CA GLN A 823 -2.72 23.86 -20.59
C GLN A 823 -2.88 24.34 -22.05
N LYS A 824 -1.82 24.32 -22.84
CA LYS A 824 -1.86 24.76 -24.23
C LYS A 824 -2.63 23.78 -25.12
N PHE A 825 -2.36 22.48 -25.01
CA PHE A 825 -3.13 21.46 -25.76
C PHE A 825 -4.60 21.43 -25.39
N LEU A 826 -4.92 21.63 -24.12
CA LEU A 826 -6.31 21.64 -23.65
C LEU A 826 -7.04 22.96 -23.87
N GLY A 827 -6.32 24.03 -24.29
CA GLY A 827 -6.88 25.35 -24.54
C GLY A 827 -7.32 26.08 -23.25
N GLN A 828 -6.56 25.90 -22.15
CA GLN A 828 -6.82 26.49 -20.85
C GLN A 828 -6.06 27.82 -20.65
#